data_152ff9574f1176db8aaa967c860be4fd
#
_entry.id   152ff9574f1176db8aaa967c860be4fd
#
_cell.length_a   1.000
_cell.length_b   1.000
_cell.length_c   1.000
_cell.angle_alpha   90.00
_cell.angle_beta   90.00
_cell.angle_gamma   90.00
#
_symmetry.space_group_name_H-M   'P 1'
#
loop_
_entity.id
_entity.type
_entity.pdbx_description
1 polymer ?
#
loop_
_entity_poly.entity_id
_entity_poly.type
_entity_poly.pdbx_seq_one_letter_code
_entity_poly.pdbx_strand_id
1 'polypeptide(L)'
;MRSYFLILPLLHCMLVASCSDNKDSKKERSNKDFFTETKISVDFENEMATGETDFLRALTGHTISWQKWDQKILQKAKDTQRPIFALLCSPLGDSSRAVANELNENQALREMVSRLPVCTVIDANVNPEMAMLGYHLSNEIGRATAFPMMMWLSHEGSPIAWIPVGQTSGRELESLVSNSVAMVEDIWTKSSRYAVENSRIDNESRQLRLTPKTEELEEPLSRDELFRRETRQLSSLYSFGDKDLDFIGGLIPTNSIELLAIGSHSASLAKDVREQSRTAAKELTRELISGALKDPLDSSYFYARRTGDWTLPSFSKDLFSQAKVATMLLRVGKLLDEDQFTMQGLDVLAVLEAEWLTKQISSISPKGDADLPGAFLWDFRTLKKILNEDELKVATTAFSLEPTGNIPLETDPLGNYFNLNSLRSKISNEEVADKHQLPVEVASKSLEAIRSKLLAHRKEQLGTTTETTLTVKDWALVLRAQILRANHTGSPAHHLAAAATANKILSDYWKAGEGLSRINTGSTLIPARCEDHMIVCRSLTELYQATLDQHWLKTATEIADHSLREFGSETKILAELAPDERIIPLRLHSVGMIFGESTLGIADQVLGRLHALTGKESYRNFLTSHLKVIAPMERRTVVNHTDYISSCALGEPALVAVLQGDQTSELGKSFIAGLNAPKYLSFLTVRPEPGSPLLSPLAGLPTPKGSSSVVLTRAGDSLGQATTLEELTELLDSVISGE
;
A
#
# COMPACT_ATOMS: atom_id res chain seq x y z
N MET A 1 -33.01 -9.36 -21.35
CA MET A 1 -34.02 -8.45 -20.81
C MET A 1 -33.67 -8.06 -19.38
N ARG A 2 -32.56 -7.34 -19.12
CA ARG A 2 -32.17 -6.78 -17.80
C ARG A 2 -31.25 -5.57 -17.95
N SER A 3 -31.50 -4.71 -18.93
CA SER A 3 -30.66 -3.52 -19.18
C SER A 3 -31.36 -2.18 -18.92
N TYR A 4 -32.48 -2.15 -18.23
CA TYR A 4 -33.26 -0.92 -18.05
C TYR A 4 -33.37 -0.39 -16.63
N PHE A 5 -32.57 -0.89 -15.67
CA PHE A 5 -32.69 -0.49 -14.25
C PHE A 5 -31.56 0.38 -13.69
N LEU A 6 -30.62 0.85 -14.52
CA LEU A 6 -29.42 1.57 -14.04
C LEU A 6 -29.44 3.10 -14.21
N ILE A 7 -30.55 3.67 -14.72
CA ILE A 7 -30.64 5.13 -14.98
C ILE A 7 -31.43 5.88 -13.87
N LEU A 8 -32.25 5.20 -13.08
CA LEU A 8 -33.09 5.85 -12.06
C LEU A 8 -32.39 6.35 -10.78
N PRO A 9 -31.26 5.76 -10.29
CA PRO A 9 -30.62 6.28 -9.07
C PRO A 9 -29.87 7.60 -9.24
N LEU A 10 -29.43 7.93 -10.46
CA LEU A 10 -28.69 9.18 -10.74
C LEU A 10 -29.58 10.44 -10.61
N LEU A 11 -30.88 10.31 -10.88
CA LEU A 11 -31.81 11.44 -10.72
C LEU A 11 -32.24 11.66 -9.25
N HIS A 12 -32.15 10.65 -8.41
CA HIS A 12 -32.63 10.76 -7.00
C HIS A 12 -31.61 11.39 -6.07
N CYS A 13 -30.32 11.20 -6.31
CA CYS A 13 -29.27 11.87 -5.51
C CYS A 13 -29.10 13.35 -5.82
N MET A 14 -29.52 13.80 -7.00
CA MET A 14 -29.52 15.24 -7.37
C MET A 14 -30.67 16.06 -6.78
N LEU A 15 -31.72 15.40 -6.24
CA LEU A 15 -32.92 16.05 -5.70
C LEU A 15 -32.93 16.23 -4.18
N VAL A 16 -31.98 15.65 -3.46
CA VAL A 16 -31.94 15.75 -1.97
C VAL A 16 -31.16 16.97 -1.48
N ALA A 17 -30.39 17.62 -2.33
CA ALA A 17 -29.64 18.84 -1.97
C ALA A 17 -30.45 20.16 -2.11
N SER A 18 -31.74 20.14 -2.45
CA SER A 18 -32.49 21.36 -2.76
C SER A 18 -33.81 21.55 -2.01
N CYS A 19 -34.01 21.00 -0.83
CA CYS A 19 -35.20 21.31 -0.02
C CYS A 19 -34.81 21.64 1.43
N SER A 20 -34.37 22.87 1.67
CA SER A 20 -34.68 23.60 2.88
C SER A 20 -35.35 24.90 2.50
N ASP A 21 -36.69 24.88 2.56
CA ASP A 21 -37.50 26.07 2.44
C ASP A 21 -37.17 27.07 3.56
N ASN A 22 -36.55 28.17 3.19
CA ASN A 22 -36.61 29.38 3.97
C ASN A 22 -37.28 30.48 3.14
N LYS A 23 -38.59 30.65 3.36
CA LYS A 23 -39.32 31.82 2.89
C LYS A 23 -38.91 33.00 3.74
N ASP A 24 -38.20 33.95 3.18
CA ASP A 24 -38.52 35.36 3.25
C ASP A 24 -37.46 36.23 2.57
N SER A 25 -37.96 37.25 1.90
CA SER A 25 -37.33 38.40 1.26
C SER A 25 -37.07 38.32 -0.25
N LYS A 26 -38.13 38.60 -1.00
CA LYS A 26 -38.04 39.16 -2.35
C LYS A 26 -37.34 40.53 -2.30
N LYS A 27 -36.13 40.61 -2.86
CA LYS A 27 -35.58 41.81 -3.50
C LYS A 27 -35.04 41.38 -4.85
N GLU A 28 -35.84 41.61 -5.88
CA GLU A 28 -35.40 41.64 -7.27
C GLU A 28 -34.26 42.66 -7.42
N ARG A 29 -33.04 42.20 -7.55
CA ARG A 29 -31.93 42.96 -8.11
C ARG A 29 -31.65 42.45 -9.51
N SER A 30 -31.78 43.34 -10.49
CA SER A 30 -31.60 43.13 -11.91
C SER A 30 -30.24 42.46 -12.20
N ASN A 31 -30.32 41.30 -12.84
CA ASN A 31 -29.20 40.42 -13.18
C ASN A 31 -28.65 40.78 -14.58
N LYS A 32 -28.30 42.04 -14.84
CA LYS A 32 -27.87 42.47 -16.19
C LYS A 32 -26.43 42.97 -16.35
N ASP A 33 -25.59 42.96 -15.31
CA ASP A 33 -24.29 43.66 -15.42
C ASP A 33 -23.06 42.83 -15.01
N PHE A 34 -23.01 41.51 -15.29
CA PHE A 34 -21.82 40.72 -14.96
C PHE A 34 -21.25 39.80 -16.07
N PHE A 35 -21.69 39.96 -17.30
CA PHE A 35 -21.04 39.30 -18.44
C PHE A 35 -20.51 40.32 -19.43
N THR A 36 -19.40 40.99 -19.10
CA THR A 36 -18.49 41.46 -20.16
C THR A 36 -17.82 40.21 -20.72
N GLU A 37 -18.17 39.85 -21.95
CA GLU A 37 -17.49 38.84 -22.76
C GLU A 37 -16.03 39.23 -23.00
N THR A 38 -15.17 39.00 -22.06
CA THR A 38 -13.75 38.85 -22.35
C THR A 38 -13.51 37.36 -22.48
N LYS A 39 -13.76 36.80 -23.66
CA LYS A 39 -13.19 35.53 -24.08
C LYS A 39 -11.68 35.71 -24.12
N ILE A 40 -11.01 35.54 -22.98
CA ILE A 40 -9.59 35.28 -22.97
C ILE A 40 -9.45 33.82 -23.40
N SER A 41 -9.25 33.58 -24.72
CA SER A 41 -8.79 32.30 -25.22
C SER A 41 -7.32 32.17 -24.80
N VAL A 42 -7.07 31.75 -23.59
CA VAL A 42 -5.72 31.34 -23.16
C VAL A 42 -5.60 29.89 -23.59
N ASP A 43 -4.86 29.66 -24.68
CA ASP A 43 -4.44 28.32 -25.08
C ASP A 43 -3.29 27.91 -24.16
N PHE A 44 -3.53 26.94 -23.29
CA PHE A 44 -2.49 26.35 -22.46
C PHE A 44 -1.69 25.34 -23.29
N GLU A 45 -0.39 25.31 -23.10
CA GLU A 45 0.46 24.25 -23.66
C GLU A 45 0.34 22.98 -22.80
N ASN A 46 0.54 21.82 -23.44
CA ASN A 46 0.61 20.53 -22.72
C ASN A 46 1.92 20.45 -21.92
N GLU A 47 1.83 20.31 -20.58
CA GLU A 47 2.97 20.31 -19.67
C GLU A 47 3.52 18.90 -19.38
N MET A 48 2.98 17.84 -19.99
CA MET A 48 3.33 16.45 -19.66
C MET A 48 4.73 16.03 -20.07
N ALA A 49 5.41 16.79 -20.93
CA ALA A 49 6.82 16.54 -21.27
C ALA A 49 7.73 16.54 -20.03
N THR A 50 7.36 17.27 -18.99
CA THR A 50 8.07 17.35 -17.71
C THR A 50 7.31 16.65 -16.58
N GLY A 51 6.42 15.71 -16.92
CA GLY A 51 5.68 14.88 -15.97
C GLY A 51 6.59 14.00 -15.11
N GLU A 52 6.17 13.71 -13.92
CA GLU A 52 6.97 13.04 -12.88
C GLU A 52 7.18 11.56 -13.18
N THR A 53 6.23 10.92 -13.88
CA THR A 53 6.24 9.48 -14.18
C THR A 53 6.28 9.21 -15.67
N ASP A 54 6.64 7.97 -16.06
CA ASP A 54 6.59 7.54 -17.47
C ASP A 54 5.16 7.60 -18.01
N PHE A 55 4.19 7.30 -17.16
CA PHE A 55 2.78 7.43 -17.49
C PHE A 55 2.40 8.85 -17.90
N LEU A 56 2.77 9.85 -17.10
CA LEU A 56 2.48 11.27 -17.40
C LEU A 56 3.24 11.73 -18.65
N ARG A 57 4.53 11.38 -18.77
CA ARG A 57 5.35 11.73 -19.95
C ARG A 57 4.82 11.14 -21.25
N ALA A 58 4.18 9.95 -21.20
CA ALA A 58 3.56 9.35 -22.37
C ALA A 58 2.41 10.18 -22.95
N LEU A 59 1.81 11.10 -22.18
CA LEU A 59 0.74 11.99 -22.62
C LEU A 59 1.23 13.27 -23.31
N THR A 60 2.54 13.45 -23.50
CA THR A 60 3.14 14.64 -24.15
C THR A 60 2.59 14.90 -25.55
N GLY A 61 2.32 13.82 -26.31
CA GLY A 61 1.80 13.93 -27.69
C GLY A 61 0.30 14.20 -27.78
N HIS A 62 -0.42 14.31 -26.67
CA HIS A 62 -1.85 14.58 -26.69
C HIS A 62 -2.14 16.03 -27.13
N THR A 63 -3.22 16.19 -27.88
CA THR A 63 -3.77 17.49 -28.27
C THR A 63 -4.47 18.19 -27.10
N ILE A 64 -5.00 17.43 -26.14
CA ILE A 64 -5.51 17.98 -24.90
C ILE A 64 -4.35 18.63 -24.15
N SER A 65 -4.52 19.90 -23.75
CA SER A 65 -3.52 20.68 -23.02
C SER A 65 -3.46 20.29 -21.55
N TRP A 66 -2.96 19.09 -21.25
CA TRP A 66 -2.82 18.60 -19.89
C TRP A 66 -1.86 19.45 -19.06
N GLN A 67 -2.34 19.97 -17.95
CA GLN A 67 -1.57 20.76 -16.99
C GLN A 67 -1.07 19.87 -15.85
N LYS A 68 0.05 20.24 -15.22
CA LYS A 68 0.54 19.59 -14.01
C LYS A 68 -0.41 19.78 -12.84
N TRP A 69 -0.47 18.76 -11.98
CA TRP A 69 -1.21 18.84 -10.73
C TRP A 69 -0.33 19.49 -9.64
N ASP A 70 -0.33 20.81 -9.61
CA ASP A 70 0.38 21.65 -8.61
C ASP A 70 -0.48 22.88 -8.24
N GLN A 71 -0.01 23.71 -7.32
CA GLN A 71 -0.73 24.92 -6.89
C GLN A 71 -1.04 25.88 -8.04
N LYS A 72 -0.27 25.85 -9.13
CA LYS A 72 -0.46 26.76 -10.27
C LYS A 72 -1.72 26.47 -11.04
N ILE A 73 -2.24 25.22 -11.01
CA ILE A 73 -3.48 24.88 -11.71
C ILE A 73 -4.67 25.64 -11.14
N LEU A 74 -4.72 25.83 -9.81
CA LEU A 74 -5.78 26.61 -9.16
C LEU A 74 -5.73 28.06 -9.62
N GLN A 75 -4.53 28.63 -9.74
CA GLN A 75 -4.35 30.00 -10.22
C GLN A 75 -4.75 30.13 -11.70
N LYS A 76 -4.33 29.17 -12.57
CA LYS A 76 -4.76 29.14 -13.99
C LYS A 76 -6.28 29.08 -14.12
N ALA A 77 -6.94 28.22 -13.33
CA ALA A 77 -8.40 28.09 -13.32
C ALA A 77 -9.09 29.36 -12.82
N LYS A 78 -8.54 30.00 -11.78
CA LYS A 78 -9.06 31.29 -11.23
C LYS A 78 -8.93 32.42 -12.20
N ASP A 79 -7.75 32.62 -12.81
CA ASP A 79 -7.47 33.69 -13.73
C ASP A 79 -8.32 33.62 -15.01
N THR A 80 -8.63 32.40 -15.45
CA THR A 80 -9.50 32.18 -16.62
C THR A 80 -10.96 31.97 -16.27
N GLN A 81 -11.32 31.96 -14.97
CA GLN A 81 -12.66 31.65 -14.46
C GLN A 81 -13.25 30.34 -15.00
N ARG A 82 -12.41 29.30 -15.12
CA ARG A 82 -12.77 27.97 -15.61
C ARG A 82 -12.80 26.96 -14.47
N PRO A 83 -13.65 25.91 -14.55
CA PRO A 83 -13.53 24.75 -13.68
C PRO A 83 -12.27 23.94 -14.07
N ILE A 84 -11.87 23.02 -13.21
CA ILE A 84 -10.79 22.08 -13.49
C ILE A 84 -11.41 20.74 -13.83
N PHE A 85 -11.00 20.13 -14.94
CA PHE A 85 -11.25 18.74 -15.26
C PHE A 85 -10.01 17.93 -14.90
N ALA A 86 -10.13 17.05 -13.91
CA ALA A 86 -9.06 16.21 -13.43
C ALA A 86 -9.35 14.73 -13.75
N LEU A 87 -8.45 14.08 -14.47
CA LEU A 87 -8.46 12.64 -14.68
C LEU A 87 -7.50 12.00 -13.66
N LEU A 88 -8.05 11.43 -12.58
CA LEU A 88 -7.28 10.73 -11.57
C LEU A 88 -7.00 9.31 -12.05
N CYS A 89 -5.75 8.99 -12.24
CA CYS A 89 -5.25 7.78 -12.89
C CYS A 89 -4.42 6.92 -11.93
N SER A 90 -4.48 5.61 -12.12
CA SER A 90 -3.49 4.68 -11.58
C SER A 90 -2.66 4.14 -12.75
N PRO A 91 -1.32 4.13 -12.68
CA PRO A 91 -0.49 3.50 -13.70
C PRO A 91 -0.53 1.96 -13.65
N LEU A 92 -1.13 1.39 -12.59
CA LEU A 92 -1.38 -0.05 -12.49
C LEU A 92 -2.56 -0.45 -13.38
N GLY A 93 -2.30 -1.27 -14.38
CA GLY A 93 -3.27 -1.64 -15.41
C GLY A 93 -3.33 -0.62 -16.54
N ASP A 94 -3.97 -1.02 -17.65
CA ASP A 94 -3.98 -0.23 -18.88
C ASP A 94 -5.19 0.71 -19.00
N SER A 95 -6.21 0.57 -18.14
CA SER A 95 -7.46 1.34 -18.21
C SER A 95 -7.24 2.86 -18.15
N SER A 96 -6.32 3.33 -17.31
CA SER A 96 -6.00 4.77 -17.22
C SER A 96 -5.39 5.29 -18.52
N ARG A 97 -4.48 4.53 -19.15
CA ARG A 97 -3.89 4.88 -20.45
C ARG A 97 -4.92 4.82 -21.56
N ALA A 98 -5.73 3.76 -21.58
CA ALA A 98 -6.76 3.56 -22.60
C ALA A 98 -7.77 4.71 -22.60
N VAL A 99 -8.30 5.08 -21.43
CA VAL A 99 -9.24 6.21 -21.30
C VAL A 99 -8.58 7.54 -21.67
N ALA A 100 -7.37 7.81 -21.20
CA ALA A 100 -6.65 9.05 -21.54
C ALA A 100 -6.41 9.17 -23.04
N ASN A 101 -6.02 8.07 -23.70
CA ASN A 101 -5.85 8.01 -25.15
C ASN A 101 -7.18 8.20 -25.88
N GLU A 102 -8.24 7.52 -25.47
CA GLU A 102 -9.57 7.63 -26.09
C GLU A 102 -10.13 9.05 -25.99
N LEU A 103 -9.95 9.73 -24.84
CA LEU A 103 -10.31 11.14 -24.68
C LEU A 103 -9.56 12.04 -25.66
N ASN A 104 -8.29 11.71 -25.96
CA ASN A 104 -7.48 12.49 -26.91
C ASN A 104 -7.74 12.16 -28.38
N GLU A 105 -7.91 10.88 -28.73
CA GLU A 105 -8.03 10.41 -30.10
C GLU A 105 -9.43 10.63 -30.68
N ASN A 106 -10.48 10.45 -29.87
CA ASN A 106 -11.84 10.74 -30.26
C ASN A 106 -12.06 12.27 -30.29
N GLN A 107 -12.24 12.81 -31.48
CA GLN A 107 -12.41 14.26 -31.70
C GLN A 107 -13.56 14.83 -30.89
N ALA A 108 -14.71 14.16 -30.82
CA ALA A 108 -15.88 14.66 -30.09
C ALA A 108 -15.60 14.73 -28.58
N LEU A 109 -14.98 13.69 -28.00
CA LEU A 109 -14.59 13.67 -26.58
C LEU A 109 -13.56 14.76 -26.28
N ARG A 110 -12.53 14.88 -27.11
CA ARG A 110 -11.48 15.88 -26.97
C ARG A 110 -12.04 17.30 -26.98
N GLU A 111 -12.92 17.62 -27.93
CA GLU A 111 -13.58 18.94 -28.01
C GLU A 111 -14.45 19.22 -26.79
N MET A 112 -15.20 18.22 -26.29
CA MET A 112 -16.02 18.35 -25.10
C MET A 112 -15.16 18.69 -23.85
N VAL A 113 -14.11 17.88 -23.57
CA VAL A 113 -13.31 18.09 -22.35
C VAL A 113 -12.39 19.30 -22.44
N SER A 114 -12.06 19.81 -23.64
CA SER A 114 -11.15 20.96 -23.80
C SER A 114 -11.87 22.30 -23.88
N ARG A 115 -13.19 22.33 -24.10
CA ARG A 115 -13.94 23.56 -24.38
C ARG A 115 -14.04 24.49 -23.18
N LEU A 116 -14.36 23.95 -22.02
CA LEU A 116 -14.63 24.74 -20.81
C LEU A 116 -13.50 24.69 -19.77
N PRO A 117 -12.99 23.52 -19.34
CA PRO A 117 -12.12 23.44 -18.17
C PRO A 117 -10.65 23.75 -18.46
N VAL A 118 -9.88 23.88 -17.37
CA VAL A 118 -8.44 23.62 -17.35
C VAL A 118 -8.28 22.12 -17.10
N CYS A 119 -7.60 21.41 -18.00
CA CYS A 119 -7.47 19.94 -17.93
C CYS A 119 -6.20 19.53 -17.19
N THR A 120 -6.29 18.52 -16.33
CA THR A 120 -5.13 17.89 -15.67
C THR A 120 -5.27 16.37 -15.60
N VAL A 121 -4.13 15.68 -15.55
CA VAL A 121 -4.04 14.26 -15.21
C VAL A 121 -3.30 14.15 -13.88
N ILE A 122 -3.86 13.37 -12.97
CA ILE A 122 -3.30 13.13 -11.63
C ILE A 122 -2.88 11.68 -11.56
N ASP A 123 -1.59 11.44 -11.34
CA ASP A 123 -1.07 10.09 -11.08
C ASP A 123 -1.21 9.77 -9.58
N ALA A 124 -1.98 8.72 -9.26
CA ALA A 124 -2.24 8.27 -7.90
C ALA A 124 -0.98 7.77 -7.17
N ASN A 125 0.06 7.33 -7.89
CA ASN A 125 1.33 6.93 -7.27
C ASN A 125 2.15 8.14 -6.81
N VAL A 126 2.04 9.27 -7.52
CA VAL A 126 2.65 10.54 -7.12
C VAL A 126 1.84 11.20 -6.02
N ASN A 127 0.52 11.13 -6.12
CA ASN A 127 -0.45 11.81 -5.26
C ASN A 127 -1.41 10.80 -4.59
N PRO A 128 -0.93 9.97 -3.64
CA PRO A 128 -1.74 8.92 -3.00
C PRO A 128 -2.93 9.50 -2.20
N GLU A 129 -2.81 10.72 -1.70
CA GLU A 129 -3.92 11.43 -1.06
C GLU A 129 -5.10 11.67 -2.01
N MET A 130 -4.83 11.80 -3.30
CA MET A 130 -5.88 11.92 -4.31
C MET A 130 -6.59 10.58 -4.56
N ALA A 131 -5.87 9.45 -4.50
CA ALA A 131 -6.49 8.14 -4.54
C ALA A 131 -7.42 7.92 -3.33
N MET A 132 -6.96 8.32 -2.14
CA MET A 132 -7.78 8.27 -0.92
C MET A 132 -9.02 9.18 -1.03
N LEU A 133 -8.88 10.39 -1.54
CA LEU A 133 -10.03 11.25 -1.82
C LEU A 133 -10.98 10.56 -2.80
N GLY A 134 -10.49 9.98 -3.89
CA GLY A 134 -11.28 9.23 -4.86
C GLY A 134 -12.08 8.08 -4.22
N TYR A 135 -11.49 7.37 -3.27
CA TYR A 135 -12.17 6.36 -2.47
C TYR A 135 -13.33 6.95 -1.67
N HIS A 136 -13.11 8.04 -0.94
CA HIS A 136 -14.18 8.69 -0.16
C HIS A 136 -15.30 9.24 -1.05
N LEU A 137 -14.95 9.86 -2.16
CA LEU A 137 -15.92 10.38 -3.14
C LEU A 137 -16.74 9.25 -3.79
N SER A 138 -16.12 8.11 -4.09
CA SER A 138 -16.84 6.93 -4.61
C SER A 138 -17.86 6.41 -3.60
N ASN A 139 -17.48 6.32 -2.32
CA ASN A 139 -18.36 5.89 -1.24
C ASN A 139 -19.54 6.86 -1.03
N GLU A 140 -19.34 8.17 -1.20
CA GLU A 140 -20.44 9.16 -1.10
C GLU A 140 -21.57 8.90 -2.11
N ILE A 141 -21.23 8.37 -3.29
CA ILE A 141 -22.22 8.03 -4.33
C ILE A 141 -22.57 6.54 -4.38
N GLY A 142 -22.12 5.74 -3.37
CA GLY A 142 -22.42 4.32 -3.27
C GLY A 142 -21.81 3.47 -4.39
N ARG A 143 -20.67 3.87 -4.94
CA ARG A 143 -19.96 3.14 -6.00
C ARG A 143 -18.61 2.62 -5.52
N ALA A 144 -18.16 1.51 -6.11
CA ALA A 144 -16.81 1.03 -5.93
C ALA A 144 -15.81 2.03 -6.54
N THR A 145 -14.67 2.18 -5.88
CA THR A 145 -13.56 2.98 -6.41
C THR A 145 -12.97 2.31 -7.63
N ALA A 146 -12.83 3.05 -8.73
CA ALA A 146 -12.17 2.58 -9.94
C ALA A 146 -11.34 3.71 -10.56
N PHE A 147 -10.21 3.35 -11.15
CA PHE A 147 -9.34 4.25 -11.90
C PHE A 147 -9.35 3.88 -13.38
N PRO A 148 -9.33 4.90 -14.28
CA PRO A 148 -9.36 6.31 -13.95
C PRO A 148 -10.70 6.76 -13.36
N MET A 149 -10.65 7.91 -12.64
CA MET A 149 -11.83 8.61 -12.16
C MET A 149 -11.83 10.02 -12.77
N MET A 150 -12.96 10.44 -13.36
CA MET A 150 -13.15 11.83 -13.77
C MET A 150 -13.63 12.65 -12.57
N MET A 151 -12.99 13.80 -12.36
CA MET A 151 -13.38 14.76 -11.33
C MET A 151 -13.46 16.15 -11.92
N TRP A 152 -14.47 16.90 -11.50
CA TRP A 152 -14.61 18.31 -11.79
C TRP A 152 -14.43 19.09 -10.50
N LEU A 153 -13.51 20.05 -10.51
CA LEU A 153 -13.16 20.84 -9.34
C LEU A 153 -13.39 22.32 -9.62
N SER A 154 -13.70 23.07 -8.55
CA SER A 154 -13.66 24.52 -8.61
C SER A 154 -12.22 25.03 -8.69
N HIS A 155 -12.04 26.31 -9.00
CA HIS A 155 -10.73 26.96 -8.95
C HIS A 155 -10.16 27.10 -7.52
N GLU A 156 -10.91 26.71 -6.50
CA GLU A 156 -10.46 26.57 -5.11
C GLU A 156 -10.07 25.12 -4.77
N GLY A 157 -10.11 24.19 -5.74
CA GLY A 157 -9.79 22.79 -5.56
C GLY A 157 -10.92 21.93 -4.95
N SER A 158 -12.10 22.52 -4.70
CA SER A 158 -13.23 21.76 -4.13
C SER A 158 -13.94 20.92 -5.20
N PRO A 159 -14.23 19.62 -4.95
CA PRO A 159 -14.97 18.77 -5.88
C PRO A 159 -16.40 19.28 -6.15
N ILE A 160 -16.76 19.37 -7.43
CA ILE A 160 -18.09 19.74 -7.92
C ILE A 160 -18.85 18.50 -8.37
N ALA A 161 -18.19 17.61 -9.12
CA ALA A 161 -18.74 16.38 -9.61
C ALA A 161 -17.62 15.33 -9.80
N TRP A 162 -17.97 14.07 -9.72
CA TRP A 162 -17.01 12.97 -9.91
C TRP A 162 -17.71 11.69 -10.34
N ILE A 163 -16.97 10.85 -11.07
CA ILE A 163 -17.44 9.55 -11.50
C ILE A 163 -16.27 8.56 -11.68
N PRO A 164 -16.28 7.39 -11.02
CA PRO A 164 -15.37 6.31 -11.35
C PRO A 164 -15.66 5.80 -12.76
N VAL A 165 -14.65 5.76 -13.62
CA VAL A 165 -14.73 5.31 -15.01
C VAL A 165 -14.25 3.87 -15.14
N GLY A 166 -13.09 3.55 -14.58
CA GLY A 166 -12.51 2.21 -14.67
C GLY A 166 -12.20 1.79 -16.11
N GLN A 167 -12.66 0.62 -16.49
CA GLN A 167 -12.44 0.02 -17.82
C GLN A 167 -13.50 0.43 -18.86
N THR A 168 -14.30 1.46 -18.59
CA THR A 168 -15.32 1.93 -19.52
C THR A 168 -14.69 2.51 -20.78
N SER A 169 -15.22 2.17 -21.94
CA SER A 169 -14.74 2.60 -23.28
C SER A 169 -15.87 2.81 -24.28
N GLY A 170 -15.55 3.34 -25.45
CA GLY A 170 -16.47 3.51 -26.56
C GLY A 170 -17.70 4.35 -26.20
N ARG A 171 -18.88 3.91 -26.63
CA ARG A 171 -20.14 4.65 -26.42
C ARG A 171 -20.50 4.89 -24.97
N GLU A 172 -20.10 4.01 -24.07
CA GLU A 172 -20.37 4.18 -22.64
C GLU A 172 -19.51 5.30 -22.08
N LEU A 173 -18.22 5.35 -22.40
CA LEU A 173 -17.32 6.45 -22.02
C LEU A 173 -17.84 7.77 -22.64
N GLU A 174 -18.23 7.77 -23.90
CA GLU A 174 -18.78 8.93 -24.60
C GLU A 174 -20.03 9.49 -23.87
N SER A 175 -20.92 8.60 -23.44
CA SER A 175 -22.10 8.98 -22.65
C SER A 175 -21.73 9.56 -21.28
N LEU A 176 -20.79 8.94 -20.56
CA LEU A 176 -20.34 9.44 -19.26
C LEU A 176 -19.69 10.84 -19.36
N VAL A 177 -18.80 11.02 -20.34
CA VAL A 177 -18.14 12.31 -20.59
C VAL A 177 -19.15 13.36 -20.98
N SER A 178 -20.00 13.09 -21.99
CA SER A 178 -21.02 14.04 -22.46
C SER A 178 -21.96 14.48 -21.35
N ASN A 179 -22.46 13.55 -20.54
CA ASN A 179 -23.36 13.88 -19.44
C ASN A 179 -22.68 14.72 -18.35
N SER A 180 -21.43 14.39 -17.99
CA SER A 180 -20.68 15.15 -16.97
C SER A 180 -20.32 16.54 -17.45
N VAL A 181 -19.89 16.68 -18.71
CA VAL A 181 -19.58 17.98 -19.32
C VAL A 181 -20.84 18.84 -19.38
N ALA A 182 -21.96 18.33 -19.92
CA ALA A 182 -23.21 19.07 -20.03
C ALA A 182 -23.71 19.55 -18.65
N MET A 183 -23.63 18.71 -17.63
CA MET A 183 -24.03 19.07 -16.27
C MET A 183 -23.16 20.20 -15.71
N VAL A 184 -21.84 20.08 -15.84
CA VAL A 184 -20.92 21.09 -15.27
C VAL A 184 -21.00 22.41 -16.06
N GLU A 185 -21.12 22.34 -17.40
CA GLU A 185 -21.33 23.55 -18.22
C GLU A 185 -22.62 24.28 -17.83
N ASP A 186 -23.73 23.56 -17.65
CA ASP A 186 -24.99 24.15 -17.25
C ASP A 186 -24.90 24.89 -15.90
N ILE A 187 -24.30 24.25 -14.91
CA ILE A 187 -24.10 24.85 -13.59
C ILE A 187 -23.13 26.04 -13.68
N TRP A 188 -22.00 25.86 -14.37
CA TRP A 188 -20.95 26.88 -14.42
C TRP A 188 -21.34 28.12 -15.21
N THR A 189 -22.02 27.96 -16.34
CA THR A 189 -22.49 29.09 -17.17
C THR A 189 -23.66 29.84 -16.54
N LYS A 190 -24.54 29.16 -15.80
CA LYS A 190 -25.64 29.80 -15.08
C LYS A 190 -25.15 30.60 -13.87
N SER A 191 -24.24 30.05 -13.10
CA SER A 191 -23.68 30.70 -11.91
C SER A 191 -22.42 30.00 -11.40
N SER A 192 -21.26 30.32 -11.99
CA SER A 192 -19.98 29.81 -11.52
C SER A 192 -19.72 30.14 -10.04
N ARG A 193 -20.13 31.34 -9.60
CA ARG A 193 -20.01 31.74 -8.19
C ARG A 193 -20.79 30.83 -7.25
N TYR A 194 -22.01 30.43 -7.65
CA TYR A 194 -22.82 29.51 -6.87
C TYR A 194 -22.21 28.10 -6.85
N ALA A 195 -21.66 27.63 -7.98
CA ALA A 195 -20.97 26.34 -8.05
C ALA A 195 -19.75 26.28 -7.12
N VAL A 196 -18.95 27.35 -7.10
CA VAL A 196 -17.78 27.47 -6.21
C VAL A 196 -18.21 27.49 -4.74
N GLU A 197 -19.20 28.30 -4.39
CA GLU A 197 -19.67 28.42 -3.00
C GLU A 197 -20.27 27.10 -2.49
N ASN A 198 -21.11 26.43 -3.28
CA ASN A 198 -21.68 25.15 -2.88
C ASN A 198 -20.60 24.08 -2.72
N SER A 199 -19.68 23.97 -3.69
CA SER A 199 -18.58 23.00 -3.58
C SER A 199 -17.71 23.24 -2.35
N ARG A 200 -17.53 24.49 -1.94
CA ARG A 200 -16.83 24.85 -0.70
C ARG A 200 -17.59 24.38 0.54
N ILE A 201 -18.91 24.65 0.62
CA ILE A 201 -19.78 24.21 1.72
C ILE A 201 -19.81 22.69 1.83
N ASP A 202 -19.95 22.01 0.69
CA ASP A 202 -19.92 20.53 0.64
C ASP A 202 -18.57 19.99 1.11
N ASN A 203 -17.48 20.67 0.75
CA ASN A 203 -16.14 20.28 1.15
C ASN A 203 -15.88 20.49 2.65
N GLU A 204 -16.41 21.58 3.24
CA GLU A 204 -16.39 21.80 4.69
C GLU A 204 -17.16 20.69 5.44
N SER A 205 -18.35 20.34 4.93
CA SER A 205 -19.14 19.24 5.46
C SER A 205 -18.41 17.88 5.34
N ARG A 206 -17.72 17.65 4.22
CA ARG A 206 -16.88 16.47 3.98
C ARG A 206 -15.71 16.42 4.97
N GLN A 207 -15.04 17.56 5.21
CA GLN A 207 -13.97 17.65 6.19
C GLN A 207 -14.43 17.21 7.58
N LEU A 208 -15.63 17.64 8.03
CA LEU A 208 -16.17 17.22 9.32
C LEU A 208 -16.42 15.70 9.41
N ARG A 209 -16.87 15.07 8.30
CA ARG A 209 -17.08 13.62 8.25
C ARG A 209 -15.76 12.84 8.20
N LEU A 210 -14.75 13.35 7.52
CA LEU A 210 -13.46 12.67 7.33
C LEU A 210 -12.46 12.93 8.45
N THR A 211 -12.74 13.90 9.34
CA THR A 211 -11.88 14.14 10.51
C THR A 211 -12.04 13.00 11.52
N PRO A 212 -10.98 12.29 11.87
CA PRO A 212 -11.03 11.23 12.86
C PRO A 212 -11.52 11.76 14.20
N LYS A 213 -12.47 11.06 14.80
CA LYS A 213 -13.00 11.40 16.11
C LYS A 213 -12.25 10.59 17.17
N THR A 214 -11.79 11.28 18.20
CA THR A 214 -11.25 10.64 19.41
C THR A 214 -12.37 10.53 20.42
N GLU A 215 -12.90 9.34 20.61
CA GLU A 215 -13.96 9.10 21.60
C GLU A 215 -13.37 8.61 22.92
N GLU A 216 -13.92 9.09 24.04
CA GLU A 216 -13.64 8.51 25.33
C GLU A 216 -14.61 7.36 25.56
N LEU A 217 -14.05 6.16 25.65
CA LEU A 217 -14.81 4.97 26.00
C LEU A 217 -15.21 5.03 27.49
N GLU A 218 -16.42 4.59 27.80
CA GLU A 218 -16.87 4.46 29.20
C GLU A 218 -15.94 3.55 30.01
N GLU A 219 -15.46 2.46 29.39
CA GLU A 219 -14.39 1.62 29.91
C GLU A 219 -13.14 1.76 29.04
N PRO A 220 -11.98 2.17 29.60
CA PRO A 220 -10.74 2.27 28.86
C PRO A 220 -10.31 0.90 28.34
N LEU A 221 -10.20 0.77 27.01
CA LEU A 221 -9.68 -0.44 26.38
C LEU A 221 -8.16 -0.33 26.25
N SER A 222 -7.43 -1.32 26.75
CA SER A 222 -5.97 -1.39 26.58
C SER A 222 -5.59 -1.90 25.19
N ARG A 223 -4.36 -1.63 24.76
CA ARG A 223 -3.80 -2.15 23.51
C ARG A 223 -3.81 -3.69 23.47
N ASP A 224 -3.50 -4.32 24.60
CA ASP A 224 -3.50 -5.78 24.72
C ASP A 224 -4.92 -6.38 24.60
N GLU A 225 -5.92 -5.75 25.21
CA GLU A 225 -7.34 -6.15 25.05
C GLU A 225 -7.83 -5.97 23.63
N LEU A 226 -7.44 -4.87 22.96
CA LEU A 226 -7.76 -4.65 21.56
C LEU A 226 -7.11 -5.71 20.67
N PHE A 227 -5.82 -5.99 20.88
CA PHE A 227 -5.11 -7.05 20.16
C PHE A 227 -5.80 -8.42 20.34
N ARG A 228 -6.15 -8.80 21.57
CA ARG A 228 -6.86 -10.07 21.86
C ARG A 228 -8.21 -10.13 21.17
N ARG A 229 -9.00 -9.06 21.28
CA ARG A 229 -10.34 -9.00 20.69
C ARG A 229 -10.32 -9.14 19.17
N GLU A 230 -9.47 -8.34 18.52
CA GLU A 230 -9.44 -8.26 17.06
C GLU A 230 -8.73 -9.47 16.42
N THR A 231 -7.69 -10.00 17.04
CA THR A 231 -7.05 -11.23 16.54
C THR A 231 -7.98 -12.43 16.63
N ARG A 232 -8.78 -12.55 17.71
CA ARG A 232 -9.84 -13.57 17.82
C ARG A 232 -10.88 -13.39 16.70
N GLN A 233 -11.30 -12.14 16.44
CA GLN A 233 -12.27 -11.86 15.38
C GLN A 233 -11.72 -12.26 14.02
N LEU A 234 -10.47 -11.89 13.70
CA LEU A 234 -9.82 -12.23 12.44
C LEU A 234 -9.70 -13.75 12.25
N SER A 235 -9.27 -14.49 13.28
CA SER A 235 -9.16 -15.95 13.21
C SER A 235 -10.51 -16.61 13.03
N SER A 236 -11.60 -16.04 13.61
CA SER A 236 -12.97 -16.53 13.44
C SER A 236 -13.49 -16.34 12.03
N LEU A 237 -13.19 -15.21 11.37
CA LEU A 237 -13.57 -14.96 9.98
C LEU A 237 -13.03 -16.07 9.06
N TYR A 238 -11.76 -16.44 9.24
CA TYR A 238 -11.17 -17.54 8.49
C TYR A 238 -11.86 -18.89 8.76
N SER A 239 -12.22 -19.19 10.01
CA SER A 239 -12.86 -20.46 10.41
C SER A 239 -14.26 -20.64 9.81
N PHE A 240 -14.94 -19.56 9.45
CA PHE A 240 -16.23 -19.61 8.73
C PHE A 240 -16.07 -19.79 7.21
N GLY A 241 -14.85 -20.02 6.74
CA GLY A 241 -14.56 -20.20 5.33
C GLY A 241 -14.43 -18.90 4.54
N ASP A 242 -14.46 -17.77 5.22
CA ASP A 242 -14.17 -16.47 4.62
C ASP A 242 -12.67 -16.32 4.45
N LYS A 243 -12.17 -16.70 3.27
CA LYS A 243 -10.76 -16.53 2.89
C LYS A 243 -10.47 -15.13 2.39
N ASP A 244 -11.49 -14.30 2.25
CA ASP A 244 -11.39 -12.91 1.82
C ASP A 244 -11.07 -12.00 3.01
N LEU A 245 -9.85 -12.07 3.51
CA LEU A 245 -9.37 -11.23 4.62
C LEU A 245 -8.93 -9.84 4.17
N ASP A 246 -9.11 -9.50 2.90
CA ASP A 246 -8.85 -8.19 2.35
C ASP A 246 -10.07 -7.71 1.56
N PHE A 247 -10.79 -6.77 2.10
CA PHE A 247 -12.00 -6.19 1.50
C PHE A 247 -11.70 -5.03 0.55
N ILE A 248 -10.46 -4.57 0.51
CA ILE A 248 -10.11 -3.33 -0.17
C ILE A 248 -9.40 -3.63 -1.47
N GLY A 249 -10.15 -3.60 -2.56
CA GLY A 249 -9.61 -3.73 -3.92
C GLY A 249 -8.99 -5.09 -4.25
N GLY A 250 -9.15 -6.09 -3.38
CA GLY A 250 -8.60 -7.43 -3.58
C GLY A 250 -7.08 -7.52 -3.44
N LEU A 251 -6.45 -6.61 -2.70
CA LEU A 251 -5.01 -6.61 -2.44
C LEU A 251 -4.57 -7.90 -1.72
N ILE A 252 -3.29 -8.26 -1.83
CA ILE A 252 -2.72 -9.37 -1.08
C ILE A 252 -2.80 -9.07 0.42
N PRO A 253 -3.43 -9.94 1.25
CA PRO A 253 -3.70 -9.64 2.67
C PRO A 253 -2.47 -9.88 3.56
N THR A 254 -1.31 -9.28 3.21
CA THR A 254 -0.05 -9.49 3.92
C THR A 254 -0.14 -9.15 5.41
N ASN A 255 -0.81 -8.03 5.75
CA ASN A 255 -0.94 -7.60 7.15
C ASN A 255 -1.86 -8.54 7.96
N SER A 256 -2.93 -9.07 7.36
CA SER A 256 -3.81 -10.05 8.01
C SER A 256 -3.08 -11.37 8.27
N ILE A 257 -2.30 -11.84 7.31
CA ILE A 257 -1.48 -13.05 7.46
C ILE A 257 -0.41 -12.84 8.55
N GLU A 258 0.27 -11.70 8.57
CA GLU A 258 1.24 -11.37 9.62
C GLU A 258 0.58 -11.30 11.01
N LEU A 259 -0.58 -10.66 11.14
CA LEU A 259 -1.32 -10.57 12.41
C LEU A 259 -1.72 -11.96 12.93
N LEU A 260 -2.20 -12.84 12.06
CA LEU A 260 -2.52 -14.22 12.42
C LEU A 260 -1.25 -14.99 12.88
N ALA A 261 -0.14 -14.84 12.16
CA ALA A 261 1.13 -15.46 12.55
C ALA A 261 1.64 -14.94 13.91
N ILE A 262 1.56 -13.64 14.17
CA ILE A 262 1.87 -13.03 15.47
C ILE A 262 0.94 -13.60 16.56
N GLY A 263 -0.37 -13.63 16.29
CA GLY A 263 -1.36 -14.17 17.22
C GLY A 263 -1.10 -15.62 17.61
N SER A 264 -0.54 -16.43 16.70
CA SER A 264 -0.21 -17.85 16.99
C SER A 264 0.85 -18.03 18.07
N HIS A 265 1.61 -16.99 18.39
CA HIS A 265 2.68 -17.01 19.42
C HIS A 265 2.35 -16.18 20.66
N SER A 266 1.25 -15.41 20.66
CA SER A 266 0.95 -14.54 21.78
C SER A 266 0.33 -15.27 22.96
N ALA A 267 0.95 -15.20 24.11
CA ALA A 267 0.43 -15.74 25.38
C ALA A 267 -0.86 -15.06 25.84
N SER A 268 -1.11 -13.84 25.40
CA SER A 268 -2.35 -13.14 25.75
C SER A 268 -3.61 -13.74 25.10
N LEU A 269 -3.43 -14.63 24.12
CA LEU A 269 -4.51 -15.34 23.44
C LEU A 269 -4.76 -16.74 24.00
N ALA A 270 -6.01 -17.16 24.06
CA ALA A 270 -6.38 -18.53 24.42
C ALA A 270 -5.78 -19.55 23.42
N LYS A 271 -5.48 -20.75 23.90
CA LYS A 271 -4.80 -21.80 23.12
C LYS A 271 -5.51 -22.12 21.81
N ASP A 272 -6.82 -22.24 21.82
CA ASP A 272 -7.64 -22.49 20.64
C ASP A 272 -7.54 -21.37 19.59
N VAL A 273 -7.51 -20.10 20.02
CA VAL A 273 -7.34 -18.94 19.14
C VAL A 273 -5.94 -18.93 18.53
N ARG A 274 -4.90 -19.29 19.31
CA ARG A 274 -3.51 -19.41 18.80
C ARG A 274 -3.40 -20.49 17.73
N GLU A 275 -3.98 -21.67 17.97
CA GLU A 275 -3.98 -22.80 17.02
C GLU A 275 -4.75 -22.44 15.74
N GLN A 276 -5.89 -21.80 15.87
CA GLN A 276 -6.72 -21.29 14.76
C GLN A 276 -5.95 -20.27 13.92
N SER A 277 -5.31 -19.29 14.58
CA SER A 277 -4.48 -18.26 13.94
C SER A 277 -3.29 -18.89 13.19
N ARG A 278 -2.64 -19.90 13.79
CA ARG A 278 -1.53 -20.64 13.16
C ARG A 278 -1.99 -21.37 11.88
N THR A 279 -3.12 -22.06 11.96
CA THR A 279 -3.68 -22.78 10.81
C THR A 279 -4.04 -21.82 9.69
N ALA A 280 -4.77 -20.75 10.01
CA ALA A 280 -5.17 -19.74 9.04
C ALA A 280 -3.96 -19.08 8.35
N ALA A 281 -2.95 -18.66 9.12
CA ALA A 281 -1.74 -18.05 8.55
C ALA A 281 -1.01 -19.01 7.61
N LYS A 282 -0.89 -20.31 7.98
CA LYS A 282 -0.25 -21.33 7.13
C LYS A 282 -1.00 -21.56 5.82
N GLU A 283 -2.31 -21.75 5.89
CA GLU A 283 -3.12 -22.05 4.71
C GLU A 283 -3.20 -20.88 3.75
N LEU A 284 -3.40 -19.64 4.25
CA LEU A 284 -3.40 -18.44 3.42
C LEU A 284 -2.04 -18.22 2.75
N THR A 285 -0.93 -18.46 3.48
CA THR A 285 0.41 -18.34 2.90
C THR A 285 0.66 -19.41 1.84
N ARG A 286 0.23 -20.66 2.05
CA ARG A 286 0.33 -21.72 1.05
C ARG A 286 -0.47 -21.40 -0.21
N GLU A 287 -1.70 -20.91 -0.05
CA GLU A 287 -2.51 -20.49 -1.20
C GLU A 287 -1.83 -19.35 -1.98
N LEU A 288 -1.23 -18.38 -1.28
CA LEU A 288 -0.51 -17.28 -1.91
C LEU A 288 0.69 -17.77 -2.74
N ILE A 289 1.53 -18.66 -2.19
CA ILE A 289 2.77 -19.08 -2.87
C ILE A 289 2.55 -20.13 -3.97
N SER A 290 1.40 -20.80 -4.01
CA SER A 290 1.06 -21.84 -4.98
C SER A 290 -0.07 -21.49 -5.93
N GLY A 291 -0.85 -20.43 -5.60
CA GLY A 291 -2.03 -20.01 -6.35
C GLY A 291 -1.72 -19.09 -7.52
N ALA A 292 -2.78 -18.52 -8.09
CA ALA A 292 -2.71 -17.68 -9.28
C ALA A 292 -2.12 -16.29 -9.04
N LEU A 293 -2.01 -15.83 -7.79
CA LEU A 293 -1.40 -14.53 -7.47
C LEU A 293 0.13 -14.54 -7.63
N LYS A 294 0.76 -15.70 -7.61
CA LYS A 294 2.18 -15.86 -7.95
C LYS A 294 2.36 -16.12 -9.43
N ASP A 295 3.22 -15.38 -10.08
CA ASP A 295 3.66 -15.69 -11.44
C ASP A 295 4.81 -16.72 -11.39
N PRO A 296 4.58 -17.98 -11.77
CA PRO A 296 5.60 -19.01 -11.65
C PRO A 296 6.76 -18.85 -12.66
N LEU A 297 6.65 -17.94 -13.62
CA LEU A 297 7.70 -17.73 -14.62
C LEU A 297 8.85 -16.87 -14.10
N ASP A 298 8.55 -15.88 -13.25
CA ASP A 298 9.54 -14.92 -12.75
C ASP A 298 9.57 -14.79 -11.21
N SER A 299 8.83 -15.64 -10.50
CA SER A 299 8.71 -15.68 -9.03
C SER A 299 8.17 -14.39 -8.40
N SER A 300 7.61 -13.47 -9.18
CA SER A 300 6.95 -12.27 -8.68
C SER A 300 5.45 -12.49 -8.45
N TYR A 301 4.78 -11.50 -7.86
CA TYR A 301 3.37 -11.57 -7.51
C TYR A 301 2.57 -10.48 -8.24
N PHE A 302 1.36 -10.82 -8.64
CA PHE A 302 0.37 -9.83 -9.06
C PHE A 302 -0.12 -9.07 -7.82
N TYR A 303 -0.32 -7.75 -7.96
CA TYR A 303 -0.58 -6.89 -6.81
C TYR A 303 -1.94 -7.15 -6.12
N ALA A 304 -2.90 -7.69 -6.87
CA ALA A 304 -4.27 -7.91 -6.40
C ALA A 304 -4.93 -9.08 -7.12
N ARG A 305 -5.97 -9.62 -6.53
CA ARG A 305 -6.93 -10.52 -7.17
C ARG A 305 -8.03 -9.70 -7.85
N ARG A 306 -8.65 -10.28 -8.84
CA ARG A 306 -9.75 -9.69 -9.60
C ARG A 306 -11.13 -10.10 -9.05
N THR A 307 -11.18 -11.27 -8.45
CA THR A 307 -12.38 -11.90 -7.90
C THR A 307 -12.17 -12.31 -6.45
N GLY A 308 -13.25 -12.62 -5.72
CA GLY A 308 -13.22 -13.00 -4.32
C GLY A 308 -12.46 -14.29 -4.02
N ASP A 309 -12.35 -15.16 -5.03
CA ASP A 309 -11.59 -16.40 -4.95
C ASP A 309 -10.16 -16.18 -5.37
N TRP A 310 -9.15 -16.42 -5.03
CA TRP A 310 -7.76 -16.16 -5.44
C TRP A 310 -7.36 -16.85 -6.77
N THR A 311 -8.33 -17.08 -7.68
CA THR A 311 -8.08 -17.82 -8.91
C THR A 311 -7.73 -16.93 -10.10
N LEU A 312 -8.11 -15.65 -10.07
CA LEU A 312 -7.87 -14.71 -11.14
C LEU A 312 -7.20 -13.43 -10.63
N PRO A 313 -5.93 -13.17 -10.99
CA PRO A 313 -5.24 -11.96 -10.60
C PRO A 313 -5.59 -10.76 -11.49
N SER A 314 -5.24 -9.56 -11.04
CA SER A 314 -5.35 -8.32 -11.82
C SER A 314 -4.28 -8.16 -12.89
N PHE A 315 -3.37 -9.11 -13.04
CA PHE A 315 -2.29 -9.19 -14.03
C PHE A 315 -1.32 -8.00 -14.09
N SER A 316 -1.36 -7.10 -13.13
CA SER A 316 -0.34 -6.07 -12.95
C SER A 316 0.50 -6.38 -11.71
N LYS A 317 1.73 -5.92 -11.72
CA LYS A 317 2.71 -6.12 -10.65
C LYS A 317 3.28 -4.78 -10.26
N ASP A 318 3.49 -4.54 -8.97
CA ASP A 318 4.16 -3.36 -8.46
C ASP A 318 5.24 -3.72 -7.42
N LEU A 319 6.23 -2.87 -7.28
CA LEU A 319 7.33 -3.08 -6.34
C LEU A 319 6.83 -3.08 -4.90
N PHE A 320 5.84 -2.25 -4.59
CA PHE A 320 5.21 -2.20 -3.26
C PHE A 320 4.74 -3.59 -2.81
N SER A 321 3.93 -4.26 -3.62
CA SER A 321 3.40 -5.59 -3.31
C SER A 321 4.51 -6.64 -3.22
N GLN A 322 5.52 -6.59 -4.11
CA GLN A 322 6.66 -7.51 -4.03
C GLN A 322 7.40 -7.37 -2.70
N ALA A 323 7.76 -6.15 -2.31
CA ALA A 323 8.48 -5.89 -1.07
C ALA A 323 7.67 -6.27 0.18
N LYS A 324 6.36 -6.03 0.16
CA LYS A 324 5.43 -6.46 1.22
C LYS A 324 5.33 -7.97 1.32
N VAL A 325 5.22 -8.68 0.19
CA VAL A 325 5.19 -10.15 0.16
C VAL A 325 6.51 -10.73 0.64
N ALA A 326 7.66 -10.22 0.17
CA ALA A 326 8.97 -10.65 0.65
C ALA A 326 9.10 -10.49 2.18
N THR A 327 8.73 -9.32 2.71
CA THR A 327 8.74 -9.03 4.15
C THR A 327 7.84 -10.00 4.92
N MET A 328 6.60 -10.17 4.48
CA MET A 328 5.63 -11.07 5.11
C MET A 328 6.13 -12.53 5.11
N LEU A 329 6.60 -13.04 3.98
CA LEU A 329 7.09 -14.41 3.86
C LEU A 329 8.30 -14.68 4.78
N LEU A 330 9.26 -13.74 4.86
CA LEU A 330 10.41 -13.85 5.76
C LEU A 330 10.01 -13.87 7.24
N ARG A 331 9.02 -13.06 7.64
CA ARG A 331 8.53 -13.03 9.02
C ARG A 331 7.67 -14.25 9.35
N VAL A 332 6.67 -14.52 8.52
CA VAL A 332 5.72 -15.62 8.74
C VAL A 332 6.42 -16.97 8.69
N GLY A 333 7.37 -17.15 7.76
CA GLY A 333 8.20 -18.36 7.70
C GLY A 333 8.92 -18.66 9.02
N LYS A 334 9.45 -17.63 9.67
CA LYS A 334 10.13 -17.78 10.96
C LYS A 334 9.17 -17.89 12.15
N LEU A 335 8.05 -17.15 12.13
CA LEU A 335 7.03 -17.29 13.17
C LEU A 335 6.39 -18.68 13.19
N LEU A 336 6.22 -19.31 12.03
CA LEU A 336 5.52 -20.58 11.90
C LEU A 336 6.44 -21.80 11.78
N ASP A 337 7.76 -21.60 11.77
CA ASP A 337 8.81 -22.60 11.50
C ASP A 337 8.59 -23.32 10.13
N GLU A 338 8.33 -22.51 9.09
CA GLU A 338 8.09 -22.96 7.73
C GLU A 338 9.21 -22.45 6.79
N ASP A 339 10.26 -23.24 6.63
CA ASP A 339 11.43 -22.86 5.81
C ASP A 339 11.05 -22.58 4.35
N GLN A 340 10.03 -23.25 3.81
CA GLN A 340 9.53 -23.00 2.47
C GLN A 340 9.09 -21.54 2.29
N PHE A 341 8.40 -20.97 3.28
CA PHE A 341 7.95 -19.57 3.21
C PHE A 341 9.15 -18.61 3.26
N THR A 342 10.11 -18.91 4.14
CA THR A 342 11.35 -18.13 4.24
C THR A 342 12.13 -18.14 2.92
N MET A 343 12.30 -19.31 2.29
CA MET A 343 12.98 -19.43 1.00
C MET A 343 12.27 -18.64 -0.10
N GLN A 344 10.94 -18.74 -0.18
CA GLN A 344 10.17 -17.94 -1.13
C GLN A 344 10.33 -16.43 -0.91
N GLY A 345 10.39 -15.97 0.35
CA GLY A 345 10.67 -14.56 0.67
C GLY A 345 12.05 -14.09 0.21
N LEU A 346 13.07 -14.95 0.36
CA LEU A 346 14.43 -14.71 -0.16
C LEU A 346 14.45 -14.65 -1.69
N ASP A 347 13.73 -15.53 -2.37
CA ASP A 347 13.64 -15.55 -3.83
C ASP A 347 13.00 -14.26 -4.37
N VAL A 348 11.90 -13.80 -3.76
CA VAL A 348 11.26 -12.54 -4.14
C VAL A 348 12.21 -11.36 -3.94
N LEU A 349 12.91 -11.31 -2.80
CA LEU A 349 13.87 -10.24 -2.54
C LEU A 349 15.04 -10.26 -3.53
N ALA A 350 15.53 -11.43 -3.91
CA ALA A 350 16.59 -11.56 -4.91
C ALA A 350 16.13 -11.01 -6.28
N VAL A 351 14.91 -11.29 -6.70
CA VAL A 351 14.32 -10.75 -7.94
C VAL A 351 14.17 -9.23 -7.84
N LEU A 352 13.71 -8.71 -6.69
CA LEU A 352 13.61 -7.26 -6.48
C LEU A 352 14.95 -6.56 -6.62
N GLU A 353 16.02 -7.10 -6.03
CA GLU A 353 17.36 -6.50 -6.09
C GLU A 353 17.97 -6.59 -7.49
N ALA A 354 17.89 -7.78 -8.13
CA ALA A 354 18.52 -8.03 -9.40
C ALA A 354 17.83 -7.35 -10.60
N GLU A 355 16.51 -7.33 -10.60
CA GLU A 355 15.71 -6.88 -11.73
C GLU A 355 15.04 -5.52 -11.49
N TRP A 356 14.29 -5.37 -10.41
CA TRP A 356 13.45 -4.19 -10.20
C TRP A 356 14.26 -2.95 -9.79
N LEU A 357 15.09 -3.06 -8.76
CA LEU A 357 15.91 -1.92 -8.32
C LEU A 357 16.98 -1.54 -9.33
N THR A 358 17.62 -2.54 -9.97
CA THR A 358 18.66 -2.30 -10.97
C THR A 358 18.13 -1.58 -12.20
N LYS A 359 16.88 -1.90 -12.62
CA LYS A 359 16.21 -1.26 -13.76
C LYS A 359 15.27 -0.14 -13.34
N GLN A 360 15.19 0.19 -12.06
CA GLN A 360 14.29 1.18 -11.47
C GLN A 360 12.81 0.93 -11.77
N ILE A 361 12.39 -0.33 -11.83
CA ILE A 361 11.01 -0.69 -12.13
C ILE A 361 10.13 -0.48 -10.90
N SER A 362 9.09 0.34 -11.01
CA SER A 362 8.06 0.51 -9.99
C SER A 362 6.81 -0.34 -10.26
N SER A 363 6.46 -0.53 -11.54
CA SER A 363 5.35 -1.41 -11.91
C SER A 363 5.48 -2.00 -13.32
N ILE A 364 4.79 -3.12 -13.54
CA ILE A 364 4.66 -3.80 -14.83
C ILE A 364 3.19 -4.11 -15.04
N SER A 365 2.63 -3.68 -16.16
CA SER A 365 1.24 -3.94 -16.55
C SER A 365 1.18 -4.53 -17.96
N PRO A 366 0.16 -5.36 -18.29
CA PRO A 366 -0.03 -5.82 -19.66
C PRO A 366 -0.38 -4.64 -20.57
N LYS A 367 0.02 -4.69 -21.85
CA LYS A 367 -0.45 -3.76 -22.91
C LYS A 367 -1.74 -4.25 -23.52
N GLY A 368 -2.60 -3.31 -23.89
CA GLY A 368 -3.82 -3.59 -24.67
C GLY A 368 -5.04 -3.75 -23.80
N ASP A 369 -5.97 -4.58 -24.24
CA ASP A 369 -7.22 -4.80 -23.54
C ASP A 369 -6.98 -5.37 -22.13
N ALA A 370 -7.31 -4.60 -21.10
CA ALA A 370 -7.15 -5.00 -19.71
C ALA A 370 -7.99 -6.26 -19.37
N ASP A 371 -9.02 -6.53 -20.18
CA ASP A 371 -9.85 -7.73 -20.04
C ASP A 371 -9.21 -8.97 -20.68
N LEU A 372 -8.24 -8.79 -21.59
CA LEU A 372 -7.50 -9.88 -22.23
C LEU A 372 -5.99 -9.67 -22.07
N PRO A 373 -5.43 -9.86 -20.88
CA PRO A 373 -4.00 -9.66 -20.63
C PRO A 373 -3.16 -10.79 -21.26
N GLY A 374 -3.06 -10.76 -22.58
CA GLY A 374 -2.40 -11.78 -23.39
C GLY A 374 -0.98 -12.13 -22.93
N ALA A 375 -0.31 -11.21 -22.22
CA ALA A 375 1.02 -11.46 -21.66
C ALA A 375 1.04 -12.50 -20.53
N PHE A 376 -0.10 -12.75 -19.86
CA PHE A 376 -0.16 -13.57 -18.65
C PHE A 376 -1.13 -14.74 -18.74
N LEU A 377 -1.93 -14.79 -19.80
CA LEU A 377 -2.87 -15.88 -20.08
C LEU A 377 -2.43 -16.70 -21.30
N TRP A 378 -2.64 -18.00 -21.22
CA TRP A 378 -2.09 -18.94 -22.17
C TRP A 378 -3.15 -19.87 -22.74
N ASP A 379 -3.31 -19.88 -24.08
CA ASP A 379 -4.07 -20.90 -24.77
C ASP A 379 -3.18 -22.11 -25.15
N PHE A 380 -3.79 -23.28 -25.23
CA PHE A 380 -3.06 -24.53 -25.55
C PHE A 380 -2.45 -24.54 -26.95
N ARG A 381 -3.00 -23.79 -27.90
CA ARG A 381 -2.45 -23.72 -29.26
C ARG A 381 -1.12 -22.97 -29.24
N THR A 382 -1.04 -21.89 -28.50
CA THR A 382 0.20 -21.13 -28.32
C THR A 382 1.25 -21.97 -27.56
N LEU A 383 0.84 -22.66 -26.48
CA LEU A 383 1.75 -23.53 -25.73
C LEU A 383 2.35 -24.64 -26.61
N LYS A 384 1.57 -25.28 -27.50
CA LYS A 384 2.04 -26.29 -28.45
C LYS A 384 3.01 -25.77 -29.50
N LYS A 385 3.03 -24.47 -29.79
CA LYS A 385 4.01 -23.86 -30.71
C LYS A 385 5.35 -23.58 -30.02
N ILE A 386 5.34 -23.34 -28.70
CA ILE A 386 6.51 -22.94 -27.93
C ILE A 386 7.23 -24.18 -27.36
N LEU A 387 6.45 -25.14 -26.87
CA LEU A 387 6.92 -26.31 -26.14
C LEU A 387 6.80 -27.57 -27.03
N ASN A 388 7.78 -28.46 -26.95
CA ASN A 388 7.66 -29.80 -27.53
C ASN A 388 6.67 -30.66 -26.69
N GLU A 389 6.33 -31.87 -27.18
CA GLU A 389 5.29 -32.70 -26.57
C GLU A 389 5.64 -33.12 -25.10
N ASP A 390 6.91 -33.38 -24.81
CA ASP A 390 7.32 -33.78 -23.45
C ASP A 390 7.38 -32.56 -22.51
N GLU A 391 7.87 -31.43 -22.98
CA GLU A 391 7.81 -30.18 -22.23
C GLU A 391 6.37 -29.74 -21.95
N LEU A 392 5.47 -29.92 -22.91
CA LEU A 392 4.06 -29.59 -22.73
C LEU A 392 3.38 -30.47 -21.68
N LYS A 393 3.70 -31.79 -21.65
CA LYS A 393 3.21 -32.70 -20.60
C LYS A 393 3.68 -32.24 -19.21
N VAL A 394 4.99 -31.95 -19.08
CA VAL A 394 5.57 -31.45 -17.84
C VAL A 394 4.94 -30.12 -17.44
N ALA A 395 4.83 -29.17 -18.35
CA ALA A 395 4.22 -27.86 -18.11
C ALA A 395 2.75 -27.98 -17.68
N THR A 396 1.99 -28.87 -18.33
CA THR A 396 0.57 -29.15 -18.00
C THR A 396 0.42 -29.59 -16.54
N THR A 397 1.31 -30.46 -16.10
CA THR A 397 1.32 -30.95 -14.71
C THR A 397 1.78 -29.85 -13.74
N ALA A 398 2.91 -29.20 -14.04
CA ALA A 398 3.55 -28.24 -13.15
C ALA A 398 2.76 -26.94 -12.97
N PHE A 399 2.11 -26.47 -14.04
CA PHE A 399 1.37 -25.20 -14.05
C PHE A 399 -0.15 -25.38 -14.03
N SER A 400 -0.65 -26.58 -13.77
CA SER A 400 -2.08 -26.91 -13.70
C SER A 400 -2.84 -26.45 -14.95
N LEU A 401 -2.29 -26.71 -16.16
CA LEU A 401 -2.89 -26.30 -17.42
C LEU A 401 -3.99 -27.26 -17.86
N GLU A 402 -5.03 -26.72 -18.47
CA GLU A 402 -6.16 -27.48 -19.00
C GLU A 402 -6.37 -27.13 -20.49
N PRO A 403 -6.65 -28.12 -21.36
CA PRO A 403 -6.87 -27.88 -22.79
C PRO A 403 -8.00 -26.88 -23.07
N THR A 404 -9.00 -26.83 -22.20
CA THR A 404 -10.18 -25.96 -22.28
C THR A 404 -10.06 -24.69 -21.45
N GLY A 405 -8.86 -24.43 -20.86
CA GLY A 405 -8.64 -23.33 -19.92
C GLY A 405 -8.94 -23.74 -18.47
N ASN A 406 -8.23 -23.14 -17.52
CA ASN A 406 -8.32 -23.45 -16.09
C ASN A 406 -8.96 -22.35 -15.24
N ILE A 407 -9.60 -21.37 -15.88
CA ILE A 407 -10.32 -20.29 -15.19
C ILE A 407 -11.78 -20.74 -15.02
N PRO A 408 -12.28 -20.83 -13.75
CA PRO A 408 -13.65 -21.28 -13.49
C PRO A 408 -14.70 -20.33 -14.07
N LEU A 409 -15.83 -20.86 -14.54
CA LEU A 409 -16.95 -20.04 -15.05
C LEU A 409 -17.55 -19.14 -13.96
N GLU A 410 -17.52 -19.57 -12.71
CA GLU A 410 -17.97 -18.76 -11.56
C GLU A 410 -17.13 -17.48 -11.44
N THR A 411 -15.85 -17.54 -11.78
CA THR A 411 -14.91 -16.42 -11.80
C THR A 411 -15.02 -15.56 -13.06
N ASP A 412 -15.44 -16.17 -14.17
CA ASP A 412 -15.60 -15.55 -15.47
C ASP A 412 -17.00 -15.81 -16.06
N PRO A 413 -18.06 -15.26 -15.46
CA PRO A 413 -19.44 -15.55 -15.88
C PRO A 413 -19.79 -15.06 -17.31
N LEU A 414 -18.96 -14.18 -17.88
CA LEU A 414 -19.10 -13.69 -19.26
C LEU A 414 -18.31 -14.54 -20.28
N GLY A 415 -17.45 -15.46 -19.81
CA GLY A 415 -16.64 -16.32 -20.66
C GLY A 415 -15.53 -15.59 -21.42
N ASN A 416 -15.04 -14.46 -20.90
CA ASN A 416 -13.97 -13.66 -21.51
C ASN A 416 -12.64 -14.43 -21.56
N TYR A 417 -12.43 -15.36 -20.62
CA TYR A 417 -11.22 -16.17 -20.50
C TYR A 417 -11.40 -17.63 -20.95
N PHE A 418 -12.44 -17.91 -21.70
CA PHE A 418 -12.69 -19.26 -22.22
C PHE A 418 -11.48 -19.75 -23.02
N ASN A 419 -11.07 -21.00 -22.81
CA ASN A 419 -9.86 -21.63 -23.37
C ASN A 419 -8.52 -21.02 -22.92
N LEU A 420 -8.50 -20.12 -21.96
CA LEU A 420 -7.28 -19.53 -21.44
C LEU A 420 -6.87 -20.12 -20.09
N ASN A 421 -5.57 -20.23 -19.88
CA ASN A 421 -4.97 -20.73 -18.63
C ASN A 421 -4.21 -19.61 -17.93
N SER A 422 -4.44 -19.46 -16.62
CA SER A 422 -3.54 -18.79 -15.70
C SER A 422 -2.55 -19.83 -15.14
N LEU A 423 -1.26 -19.52 -15.14
CA LEU A 423 -0.25 -20.43 -14.61
C LEU A 423 -0.32 -20.51 -13.09
N ARG A 424 -0.31 -21.73 -12.52
CA ARG A 424 -0.38 -21.97 -11.07
C ARG A 424 0.57 -23.10 -10.70
N SER A 425 1.48 -22.88 -9.76
CA SER A 425 2.42 -23.90 -9.29
C SER A 425 1.89 -24.59 -8.02
N LYS A 426 0.86 -25.45 -8.17
CA LYS A 426 0.21 -26.11 -7.02
C LYS A 426 0.98 -27.31 -6.45
N ILE A 427 1.98 -27.82 -7.18
CA ILE A 427 2.78 -28.98 -6.79
C ILE A 427 4.27 -28.66 -6.87
N SER A 428 5.05 -29.36 -6.06
CA SER A 428 6.50 -29.19 -6.01
C SER A 428 7.22 -29.81 -7.21
N ASN A 429 8.50 -29.47 -7.42
CA ASN A 429 9.32 -30.09 -8.47
C ASN A 429 9.49 -31.61 -8.25
N GLU A 430 9.53 -32.03 -7.00
CA GLU A 430 9.58 -33.46 -6.60
C GLU A 430 8.30 -34.19 -7.01
N GLU A 431 7.15 -33.58 -6.77
CA GLU A 431 5.85 -34.15 -7.19
C GLU A 431 5.69 -34.19 -8.70
N VAL A 432 6.23 -33.18 -9.42
CA VAL A 432 6.30 -33.23 -10.89
C VAL A 432 7.21 -34.37 -11.35
N ALA A 433 8.37 -34.54 -10.73
CA ALA A 433 9.32 -35.60 -11.04
C ALA A 433 8.68 -36.97 -10.85
N ASP A 434 7.99 -37.21 -9.73
CA ASP A 434 7.29 -38.46 -9.43
C ASP A 434 6.20 -38.78 -10.44
N LYS A 435 5.34 -37.78 -10.78
CA LYS A 435 4.26 -37.97 -11.76
C LYS A 435 4.76 -38.31 -13.17
N HIS A 436 5.93 -37.81 -13.53
CA HIS A 436 6.54 -38.08 -14.85
C HIS A 436 7.60 -39.19 -14.81
N GLN A 437 7.84 -39.80 -13.65
CA GLN A 437 8.86 -40.85 -13.46
C GLN A 437 10.27 -40.38 -13.90
N LEU A 438 10.60 -39.12 -13.56
CA LEU A 438 11.88 -38.48 -13.88
C LEU A 438 12.72 -38.31 -12.58
N PRO A 439 14.04 -38.30 -12.68
CA PRO A 439 14.89 -37.80 -11.59
C PRO A 439 14.55 -36.32 -11.31
N VAL A 440 14.58 -35.91 -10.05
CA VAL A 440 14.21 -34.52 -9.62
C VAL A 440 15.05 -33.46 -10.33
N GLU A 441 16.36 -33.72 -10.52
CA GLU A 441 17.26 -32.81 -11.23
C GLU A 441 16.89 -32.66 -12.72
N VAL A 442 16.38 -33.73 -13.35
CA VAL A 442 15.93 -33.68 -14.76
C VAL A 442 14.62 -32.90 -14.87
N ALA A 443 13.67 -33.14 -13.97
CA ALA A 443 12.41 -32.40 -13.91
C ALA A 443 12.65 -30.92 -13.66
N SER A 444 13.54 -30.57 -12.72
CA SER A 444 13.89 -29.19 -12.39
C SER A 444 14.53 -28.45 -13.58
N LYS A 445 15.48 -29.09 -14.28
CA LYS A 445 16.07 -28.52 -15.51
C LYS A 445 15.06 -28.35 -16.64
N SER A 446 14.16 -29.32 -16.80
CA SER A 446 13.07 -29.21 -17.79
C SER A 446 12.15 -28.03 -17.47
N LEU A 447 11.76 -27.86 -16.21
CA LEU A 447 10.93 -26.74 -15.76
C LEU A 447 11.63 -25.38 -15.95
N GLU A 448 12.92 -25.30 -15.72
CA GLU A 448 13.71 -24.08 -15.96
C GLU A 448 13.75 -23.74 -17.45
N ALA A 449 13.97 -24.72 -18.32
CA ALA A 449 13.93 -24.54 -19.77
C ALA A 449 12.53 -24.10 -20.25
N ILE A 450 11.46 -24.70 -19.72
CA ILE A 450 10.08 -24.35 -20.01
C ILE A 450 9.81 -22.88 -19.59
N ARG A 451 10.16 -22.51 -18.36
CA ARG A 451 10.00 -21.12 -17.87
C ARG A 451 10.72 -20.13 -18.77
N SER A 452 11.96 -20.44 -19.16
CA SER A 452 12.76 -19.58 -20.04
C SER A 452 12.12 -19.36 -21.41
N LYS A 453 11.57 -20.44 -22.02
CA LYS A 453 10.85 -20.36 -23.31
C LYS A 453 9.57 -19.52 -23.20
N LEU A 454 8.78 -19.74 -22.16
CA LEU A 454 7.54 -19.00 -21.95
C LEU A 454 7.82 -17.52 -21.63
N LEU A 455 8.84 -17.21 -20.84
CA LEU A 455 9.26 -15.82 -20.60
C LEU A 455 9.76 -15.12 -21.86
N ALA A 456 10.54 -15.82 -22.71
CA ALA A 456 11.01 -15.25 -23.99
C ALA A 456 9.80 -14.93 -24.89
N HIS A 457 8.86 -15.84 -25.03
CA HIS A 457 7.63 -15.62 -25.80
C HIS A 457 6.82 -14.43 -25.25
N ARG A 458 6.65 -14.34 -23.91
CA ARG A 458 5.97 -13.22 -23.26
C ARG A 458 6.62 -11.89 -23.64
N LYS A 459 7.94 -11.81 -23.62
CA LYS A 459 8.69 -10.60 -23.97
C LYS A 459 8.54 -10.20 -25.45
N GLU A 460 8.54 -11.17 -26.36
CA GLU A 460 8.50 -10.92 -27.80
C GLU A 460 7.10 -10.58 -28.32
N GLN A 461 6.08 -11.27 -27.85
CA GLN A 461 4.76 -11.24 -28.49
C GLN A 461 3.75 -10.30 -27.80
N LEU A 462 3.89 -10.05 -26.53
CA LEU A 462 2.76 -9.61 -25.73
C LEU A 462 2.94 -8.25 -25.05
N GLY A 463 4.03 -7.59 -25.23
CA GLY A 463 4.29 -6.25 -24.69
C GLY A 463 3.73 -5.95 -23.29
N THR A 464 4.58 -5.53 -22.42
CA THR A 464 4.16 -4.95 -21.14
C THR A 464 4.50 -3.46 -21.11
N THR A 465 3.76 -2.69 -20.34
CA THR A 465 4.13 -1.32 -19.98
C THR A 465 4.88 -1.38 -18.67
N THR A 466 6.01 -0.72 -18.60
CA THR A 466 6.85 -0.64 -17.40
C THR A 466 6.94 0.82 -16.97
N GLU A 467 6.68 1.08 -15.68
CA GLU A 467 6.96 2.36 -15.03
C GLU A 467 8.31 2.26 -14.32
N THR A 468 9.12 3.30 -14.45
CA THR A 468 10.50 3.32 -13.92
C THR A 468 10.74 4.38 -12.85
N THR A 469 9.71 5.05 -12.36
CA THR A 469 9.83 6.05 -11.31
C THR A 469 9.64 5.41 -9.94
N LEU A 470 10.74 5.25 -9.19
CA LEU A 470 10.73 4.78 -7.81
C LEU A 470 10.48 5.92 -6.82
N THR A 471 9.70 5.64 -5.79
CA THR A 471 9.48 6.54 -4.65
C THR A 471 10.41 6.18 -3.50
N VAL A 472 10.58 7.10 -2.54
CA VAL A 472 11.30 6.81 -1.29
C VAL A 472 10.66 5.67 -0.50
N LYS A 473 9.33 5.53 -0.59
CA LYS A 473 8.57 4.43 -0.01
C LYS A 473 9.03 3.07 -0.56
N ASP A 474 9.23 2.96 -1.87
CA ASP A 474 9.69 1.73 -2.53
C ASP A 474 11.04 1.29 -1.98
N TRP A 475 12.00 2.21 -1.90
CA TRP A 475 13.32 1.94 -1.31
C TRP A 475 13.24 1.51 0.15
N ALA A 476 12.40 2.17 0.96
CA ALA A 476 12.26 1.86 2.37
C ALA A 476 11.60 0.50 2.64
N LEU A 477 10.66 0.08 1.79
CA LEU A 477 10.04 -1.26 1.88
C LEU A 477 11.03 -2.37 1.49
N VAL A 478 11.86 -2.15 0.46
CA VAL A 478 12.93 -3.11 0.13
C VAL A 478 13.98 -3.16 1.23
N LEU A 479 14.37 -2.02 1.80
CA LEU A 479 15.27 -1.97 2.96
C LEU A 479 14.76 -2.85 4.10
N ARG A 480 13.47 -2.82 4.40
CA ARG A 480 12.87 -3.66 5.44
C ARG A 480 13.03 -5.15 5.16
N ALA A 481 12.79 -5.60 3.92
CA ALA A 481 13.03 -7.00 3.53
C ALA A 481 14.52 -7.38 3.61
N GLN A 482 15.43 -6.47 3.25
CA GLN A 482 16.88 -6.65 3.37
C GLN A 482 17.32 -6.82 4.84
N ILE A 483 16.76 -6.03 5.76
CA ILE A 483 17.03 -6.16 7.20
C ILE A 483 16.59 -7.54 7.71
N LEU A 484 15.41 -8.00 7.32
CA LEU A 484 14.93 -9.34 7.71
C LEU A 484 15.81 -10.45 7.16
N ARG A 485 16.27 -10.35 5.90
CA ARG A 485 17.26 -11.28 5.34
C ARG A 485 18.57 -11.24 6.14
N ALA A 486 19.06 -10.05 6.47
CA ALA A 486 20.31 -9.90 7.24
C ALA A 486 20.18 -10.55 8.62
N ASN A 487 19.08 -10.33 9.32
CA ASN A 487 18.80 -10.94 10.62
C ASN A 487 18.63 -12.47 10.52
N HIS A 488 18.03 -12.96 9.43
CA HIS A 488 17.85 -14.40 9.21
C HIS A 488 19.18 -15.13 8.93
N THR A 489 20.04 -14.52 8.09
CA THR A 489 21.28 -15.15 7.64
C THR A 489 22.46 -14.88 8.57
N GLY A 490 22.39 -13.84 9.41
CA GLY A 490 23.52 -13.36 10.20
C GLY A 490 24.71 -12.88 9.36
N SER A 491 24.53 -12.71 8.04
CA SER A 491 25.61 -12.37 7.11
C SER A 491 26.00 -10.90 7.21
N PRO A 492 27.28 -10.57 7.50
CA PRO A 492 27.76 -9.20 7.47
C PRO A 492 27.55 -8.49 6.12
N ALA A 493 27.63 -9.23 5.01
CA ALA A 493 27.39 -8.70 3.68
C ALA A 493 25.93 -8.22 3.51
N HIS A 494 24.97 -8.95 4.07
CA HIS A 494 23.57 -8.55 4.01
C HIS A 494 23.28 -7.33 4.91
N HIS A 495 23.91 -7.21 6.08
CA HIS A 495 23.82 -6.00 6.92
C HIS A 495 24.42 -4.78 6.20
N LEU A 496 25.57 -4.94 5.51
CA LEU A 496 26.16 -3.87 4.72
C LEU A 496 25.26 -3.45 3.54
N ALA A 497 24.62 -4.41 2.87
CA ALA A 497 23.67 -4.11 1.79
C ALA A 497 22.47 -3.31 2.28
N ALA A 498 21.88 -3.69 3.43
CA ALA A 498 20.81 -2.95 4.06
C ALA A 498 21.25 -1.52 4.45
N ALA A 499 22.42 -1.39 5.07
CA ALA A 499 22.99 -0.08 5.43
C ALA A 499 23.27 0.79 4.18
N ALA A 500 23.70 0.20 3.06
CA ALA A 500 23.91 0.92 1.80
C ALA A 500 22.58 1.45 1.23
N THR A 501 21.50 0.66 1.28
CA THR A 501 20.16 1.12 0.89
C THR A 501 19.65 2.24 1.80
N ALA A 502 19.85 2.14 3.12
CA ALA A 502 19.49 3.20 4.06
C ALA A 502 20.26 4.50 3.79
N ASN A 503 21.58 4.41 3.56
CA ASN A 503 22.39 5.57 3.19
C ASN A 503 21.94 6.21 1.87
N LYS A 504 21.56 5.40 0.87
CA LYS A 504 20.98 5.91 -0.38
C LYS A 504 19.68 6.69 -0.11
N ILE A 505 18.77 6.15 0.70
CA ILE A 505 17.54 6.85 1.08
C ILE A 505 17.87 8.21 1.71
N LEU A 506 18.82 8.24 2.65
CA LEU A 506 19.18 9.47 3.34
C LEU A 506 19.90 10.48 2.44
N SER A 507 20.80 10.03 1.56
CA SER A 507 21.53 10.94 0.65
C SER A 507 20.63 11.52 -0.44
N ASP A 508 19.71 10.73 -0.97
CA ASP A 508 18.95 11.10 -2.16
C ASP A 508 17.62 11.78 -1.83
N TYR A 509 17.02 11.45 -0.66
CA TYR A 509 15.66 11.87 -0.35
C TYR A 509 15.52 12.66 0.95
N TRP A 510 16.42 12.53 1.94
CA TRP A 510 16.31 13.23 3.21
C TRP A 510 17.11 14.52 3.24
N LYS A 511 16.49 15.59 3.69
CA LYS A 511 17.15 16.85 3.96
C LYS A 511 16.75 17.37 5.35
N ALA A 512 17.72 17.43 6.25
CA ALA A 512 17.49 17.84 7.63
C ALA A 512 16.83 19.24 7.69
N GLY A 513 15.70 19.33 8.41
CA GLY A 513 14.91 20.55 8.51
C GLY A 513 13.90 20.80 7.39
N GLU A 514 14.05 20.16 6.21
CA GLU A 514 13.12 20.30 5.09
C GLU A 514 12.20 19.08 4.89
N GLY A 515 12.60 17.91 5.39
CA GLY A 515 11.84 16.67 5.29
C GLY A 515 12.35 15.73 4.21
N LEU A 516 11.52 14.73 3.85
CA LEU A 516 11.79 13.79 2.79
C LEU A 516 11.19 14.27 1.45
N SER A 517 11.82 13.87 0.36
CA SER A 517 11.22 13.89 -0.97
C SER A 517 10.61 12.52 -1.27
N ARG A 518 9.41 12.49 -1.86
CA ARG A 518 8.79 11.26 -2.37
C ARG A 518 9.49 10.75 -3.62
N ILE A 519 9.72 11.67 -4.57
CA ILE A 519 10.43 11.43 -5.83
C ILE A 519 11.56 12.44 -5.92
N ASN A 520 12.75 11.95 -6.29
CA ASN A 520 13.90 12.78 -6.60
C ASN A 520 14.62 12.20 -7.83
N THR A 521 14.43 12.83 -8.99
CA THR A 521 15.11 12.48 -10.25
C THR A 521 16.26 13.43 -10.57
N GLY A 522 16.64 14.29 -9.64
CA GLY A 522 17.58 15.38 -9.86
C GLY A 522 16.97 16.61 -10.53
N SER A 523 16.08 16.42 -11.52
CA SER A 523 15.34 17.50 -12.19
C SER A 523 13.96 17.75 -11.59
N THR A 524 13.37 16.74 -10.94
CA THR A 524 12.04 16.78 -10.32
C THR A 524 12.15 16.39 -8.86
N LEU A 525 11.66 17.23 -7.98
CA LEU A 525 11.57 16.99 -6.54
C LEU A 525 10.11 17.10 -6.13
N ILE A 526 9.53 16.02 -5.64
CA ILE A 526 8.17 15.96 -5.09
C ILE A 526 8.26 15.75 -3.59
N PRO A 527 7.65 16.60 -2.75
CA PRO A 527 7.64 16.41 -1.31
C PRO A 527 6.99 15.07 -0.91
N ALA A 528 7.54 14.46 0.13
CA ALA A 528 7.02 13.19 0.64
C ALA A 528 5.74 13.39 1.47
N ARG A 529 4.88 12.38 1.47
CA ARG A 529 3.69 12.31 2.32
C ARG A 529 4.06 11.83 3.72
N CYS A 530 3.16 11.99 4.67
CA CYS A 530 3.35 11.49 6.02
C CYS A 530 3.62 9.97 6.04
N GLU A 531 2.91 9.21 5.21
CA GLU A 531 3.15 7.78 5.01
C GLU A 531 4.61 7.48 4.67
N ASP A 532 5.20 8.22 3.73
CA ASP A 532 6.59 8.03 3.29
C ASP A 532 7.57 8.23 4.46
N HIS A 533 7.38 9.29 5.24
CA HIS A 533 8.20 9.58 6.43
C HIS A 533 8.11 8.45 7.44
N MET A 534 6.91 7.95 7.73
CA MET A 534 6.69 6.89 8.72
C MET A 534 7.28 5.55 8.25
N ILE A 535 7.19 5.20 6.96
CA ILE A 535 7.79 3.97 6.42
C ILE A 535 9.31 4.03 6.48
N VAL A 536 9.93 5.16 6.11
CA VAL A 536 11.39 5.36 6.23
C VAL A 536 11.81 5.27 7.69
N CYS A 537 11.11 5.97 8.59
CA CYS A 537 11.39 5.94 10.03
C CYS A 537 11.29 4.52 10.60
N ARG A 538 10.28 3.72 10.20
CA ARG A 538 10.14 2.31 10.59
C ARG A 538 11.36 1.49 10.16
N SER A 539 11.77 1.62 8.92
CA SER A 539 12.90 0.86 8.37
C SER A 539 14.22 1.23 9.06
N LEU A 540 14.45 2.51 9.35
CA LEU A 540 15.64 2.96 10.09
C LEU A 540 15.62 2.50 11.55
N THR A 541 14.45 2.48 12.20
CA THR A 541 14.31 1.95 13.57
C THR A 541 14.59 0.44 13.60
N GLU A 542 14.10 -0.32 12.63
CA GLU A 542 14.40 -1.76 12.50
C GLU A 542 15.90 -1.99 12.20
N LEU A 543 16.53 -1.15 11.36
CA LEU A 543 17.97 -1.22 11.09
C LEU A 543 18.80 -0.87 12.35
N TYR A 544 18.37 0.14 13.12
CA TYR A 544 18.98 0.42 14.44
C TYR A 544 18.95 -0.82 15.33
N GLN A 545 17.79 -1.46 15.47
CA GLN A 545 17.65 -2.64 16.32
C GLN A 545 18.53 -3.82 15.86
N ALA A 546 18.73 -3.97 14.52
CA ALA A 546 19.57 -5.00 13.95
C ALA A 546 21.08 -4.75 14.13
N THR A 547 21.49 -3.48 14.26
CA THR A 547 22.92 -3.08 14.27
C THR A 547 23.36 -2.38 15.55
N LEU A 548 22.43 -1.82 16.31
CA LEU A 548 22.62 -0.92 17.44
C LEU A 548 23.45 0.34 17.12
N ASP A 549 23.57 0.67 15.82
CA ASP A 549 24.23 1.90 15.38
C ASP A 549 23.34 3.11 15.65
N GLN A 550 23.79 3.98 16.55
CA GLN A 550 23.07 5.17 17.01
C GLN A 550 22.72 6.15 15.90
N HIS A 551 23.46 6.12 14.78
CA HIS A 551 23.16 6.95 13.62
C HIS A 551 21.72 6.72 13.12
N TRP A 552 21.31 5.47 13.01
CA TRP A 552 19.96 5.11 12.53
C TRP A 552 18.85 5.55 13.48
N LEU A 553 19.04 5.36 14.79
CA LEU A 553 18.06 5.81 15.79
C LEU A 553 17.95 7.33 15.84
N LYS A 554 19.07 8.04 15.75
CA LYS A 554 19.09 9.50 15.71
C LYS A 554 18.32 10.02 14.51
N THR A 555 18.62 9.51 13.32
CA THR A 555 17.95 9.95 12.09
C THR A 555 16.48 9.56 12.09
N ALA A 556 16.12 8.35 12.55
CA ALA A 556 14.70 7.96 12.70
C ALA A 556 13.94 8.91 13.65
N THR A 557 14.58 9.31 14.74
CA THR A 557 14.00 10.28 15.70
C THR A 557 13.83 11.66 15.08
N GLU A 558 14.81 12.14 14.30
CA GLU A 558 14.72 13.42 13.58
C GLU A 558 13.58 13.42 12.55
N ILE A 559 13.42 12.33 11.78
CA ILE A 559 12.33 12.17 10.83
C ILE A 559 10.97 12.12 11.55
N ALA A 560 10.86 11.35 12.64
CA ALA A 560 9.64 11.28 13.42
C ALA A 560 9.25 12.66 13.99
N ASP A 561 10.18 13.36 14.63
CA ASP A 561 9.93 14.69 15.19
C ASP A 561 9.53 15.71 14.12
N HIS A 562 10.15 15.65 12.93
CA HIS A 562 9.75 16.45 11.77
C HIS A 562 8.30 16.14 11.38
N SER A 563 7.96 14.87 11.25
CA SER A 563 6.61 14.44 10.85
C SER A 563 5.54 14.87 11.85
N LEU A 564 5.83 14.80 13.15
CA LEU A 564 4.87 15.24 14.16
C LEU A 564 4.62 16.76 14.12
N ARG A 565 5.60 17.55 13.69
CA ARG A 565 5.43 19.02 13.50
C ARG A 565 4.65 19.34 12.25
N GLU A 566 5.02 18.74 11.11
CA GLU A 566 4.47 19.11 9.80
C GLU A 566 3.06 18.53 9.57
N PHE A 567 2.86 17.27 9.94
CA PHE A 567 1.61 16.57 9.68
C PHE A 567 0.69 16.44 10.90
N GLY A 568 1.19 16.79 12.08
CA GLY A 568 0.45 16.68 13.34
C GLY A 568 -0.78 17.59 13.40
N SER A 569 -1.75 17.23 14.24
CA SER A 569 -2.97 17.98 14.51
C SER A 569 -3.21 18.15 16.01
N GLU A 570 -4.19 18.95 16.38
CA GLU A 570 -4.65 19.06 17.77
C GLU A 570 -5.15 17.73 18.32
N THR A 571 -5.77 16.91 17.46
CA THR A 571 -6.25 15.56 17.81
C THR A 571 -5.12 14.54 17.94
N LYS A 572 -3.88 14.89 17.62
CA LYS A 572 -2.72 13.97 17.57
C LYS A 572 -2.89 12.82 16.56
N ILE A 573 -3.64 13.06 15.48
CA ILE A 573 -3.73 12.15 14.32
C ILE A 573 -3.01 12.84 13.17
N LEU A 574 -2.09 12.13 12.53
CA LEU A 574 -1.29 12.68 11.43
C LEU A 574 -2.13 12.83 10.17
N ALA A 575 -1.97 13.95 9.48
CA ALA A 575 -2.54 14.16 8.15
C ALA A 575 -1.56 13.67 7.08
N GLU A 576 -2.07 13.39 5.88
CA GLU A 576 -1.24 12.91 4.76
C GLU A 576 -0.33 13.98 4.18
N LEU A 577 -0.78 15.23 4.16
CA LEU A 577 -0.08 16.38 3.60
C LEU A 577 0.14 17.47 4.63
N ALA A 578 1.28 18.14 4.52
CA ALA A 578 1.51 19.41 5.20
C ALA A 578 0.51 20.48 4.74
N PRO A 579 0.17 21.47 5.57
CA PRO A 579 -0.84 22.48 5.23
C PRO A 579 -0.57 23.21 3.92
N ASP A 580 0.68 23.57 3.65
CA ASP A 580 1.07 24.37 2.50
C ASP A 580 1.17 23.59 1.19
N GLU A 581 1.15 22.25 1.27
CA GLU A 581 1.24 21.36 0.10
C GLU A 581 -0.14 20.94 -0.45
N ARG A 582 -1.22 21.28 0.26
CA ARG A 582 -2.57 20.87 -0.13
C ARG A 582 -3.07 21.70 -1.31
N ILE A 583 -3.41 21.03 -2.40
CA ILE A 583 -4.08 21.61 -3.56
C ILE A 583 -5.59 21.58 -3.32
N ILE A 584 -6.12 20.47 -2.80
CA ILE A 584 -7.51 20.38 -2.36
C ILE A 584 -7.60 20.85 -0.90
N PRO A 585 -8.58 21.72 -0.56
CA PRO A 585 -8.70 22.26 0.78
C PRO A 585 -9.34 21.24 1.75
N LEU A 586 -8.77 20.02 1.81
CA LEU A 586 -9.15 18.95 2.70
C LEU A 586 -7.93 18.45 3.47
N ARG A 587 -8.10 18.23 4.75
CA ARG A 587 -7.13 17.53 5.58
C ARG A 587 -7.51 16.05 5.65
N LEU A 588 -6.81 15.23 4.88
CA LEU A 588 -7.05 13.80 4.80
C LEU A 588 -6.18 13.06 5.83
N HIS A 589 -6.74 11.99 6.40
CA HIS A 589 -6.10 11.14 7.40
C HIS A 589 -6.29 9.66 6.99
N SER A 590 -5.19 8.93 6.84
CA SER A 590 -5.24 7.49 6.58
C SER A 590 -5.33 6.75 7.91
N VAL A 591 -6.55 6.47 8.34
CA VAL A 591 -6.85 5.78 9.60
C VAL A 591 -6.95 4.27 9.41
N GLY A 592 -7.44 3.82 8.26
CA GLY A 592 -7.54 2.42 7.87
C GLY A 592 -6.82 2.13 6.57
N MET A 593 -6.56 0.86 6.31
CA MET A 593 -5.94 0.38 5.08
C MET A 593 -6.90 0.53 3.91
N ILE A 594 -6.59 1.41 2.95
CA ILE A 594 -7.37 1.61 1.73
C ILE A 594 -6.65 1.03 0.51
N PHE A 595 -5.41 1.45 0.27
CA PHE A 595 -4.56 1.00 -0.84
C PHE A 595 -3.24 0.41 -0.35
N GLY A 596 -3.19 -0.04 0.89
CA GLY A 596 -2.00 -0.55 1.56
C GLY A 596 -2.10 -0.32 3.06
N GLU A 597 -0.96 -0.18 3.74
CA GLU A 597 -0.93 0.16 5.16
C GLU A 597 -1.47 1.57 5.40
N SER A 598 -2.09 1.78 6.56
CA SER A 598 -2.54 3.11 6.98
C SER A 598 -1.39 3.91 7.59
N THR A 599 -1.38 5.21 7.37
CA THR A 599 -0.42 6.11 8.04
C THR A 599 -0.54 6.03 9.55
N LEU A 600 -1.77 5.88 10.08
CA LEU A 600 -1.99 5.70 11.51
C LEU A 600 -1.36 4.40 12.02
N GLY A 601 -1.56 3.27 11.33
CA GLY A 601 -1.00 1.98 11.74
C GLY A 601 0.54 1.98 11.71
N ILE A 602 1.15 2.54 10.65
CA ILE A 602 2.61 2.65 10.55
C ILE A 602 3.16 3.59 11.62
N ALA A 603 2.53 4.77 11.80
CA ALA A 603 2.95 5.74 12.82
C ALA A 603 2.88 5.13 14.22
N ASP A 604 1.84 4.35 14.52
CA ASP A 604 1.71 3.67 15.80
C ASP A 604 2.85 2.68 16.06
N GLN A 605 3.24 1.88 15.06
CA GLN A 605 4.39 0.97 15.13
C GLN A 605 5.69 1.72 15.40
N VAL A 606 5.91 2.83 14.69
CA VAL A 606 7.12 3.66 14.81
C VAL A 606 7.19 4.35 16.17
N LEU A 607 6.13 5.07 16.52
CA LEU A 607 6.10 5.88 17.73
C LEU A 607 6.13 5.02 19.00
N GLY A 608 5.50 3.82 18.97
CA GLY A 608 5.59 2.84 20.07
C GLY A 608 7.02 2.39 20.33
N ARG A 609 7.77 2.04 19.27
CA ARG A 609 9.18 1.65 19.39
C ARG A 609 10.08 2.81 19.79
N LEU A 610 9.91 3.99 19.18
CA LEU A 610 10.68 5.17 19.54
C LEU A 610 10.41 5.64 20.97
N HIS A 611 9.14 5.54 21.43
CA HIS A 611 8.83 5.82 22.85
C HIS A 611 9.57 4.87 23.79
N ALA A 612 9.53 3.56 23.51
CA ALA A 612 10.25 2.56 24.30
C ALA A 612 11.76 2.76 24.31
N LEU A 613 12.34 3.23 23.19
CA LEU A 613 13.78 3.47 23.06
C LEU A 613 14.23 4.80 23.68
N THR A 614 13.42 5.87 23.57
CA THR A 614 13.85 7.24 23.91
C THR A 614 13.16 7.81 25.14
N GLY A 615 12.03 7.25 25.57
CA GLY A 615 11.20 7.78 26.67
C GLY A 615 10.48 9.10 26.36
N LYS A 616 10.43 9.55 25.09
CA LYS A 616 9.78 10.80 24.73
C LYS A 616 8.26 10.72 24.90
N GLU A 617 7.71 11.49 25.84
CA GLU A 617 6.27 11.55 26.13
C GLU A 617 5.44 12.09 24.93
N SER A 618 6.03 12.91 24.06
CA SER A 618 5.36 13.35 22.85
C SER A 618 4.86 12.20 21.99
N TYR A 619 5.63 11.10 21.87
CA TYR A 619 5.22 9.91 21.12
C TYR A 619 4.05 9.18 21.78
N ARG A 620 4.09 9.03 23.12
CA ARG A 620 3.01 8.41 23.89
C ARG A 620 1.66 9.14 23.72
N ASN A 621 1.69 10.46 23.63
CA ASN A 621 0.48 11.26 23.45
C ASN A 621 -0.22 10.92 22.10
N PHE A 622 0.56 10.62 21.04
CA PHE A 622 0.00 10.15 19.77
C PHE A 622 -0.59 8.75 19.89
N LEU A 623 0.14 7.81 20.53
CA LEU A 623 -0.35 6.44 20.74
C LEU A 623 -1.68 6.40 21.50
N THR A 624 -1.83 7.24 22.52
CA THR A 624 -3.09 7.38 23.26
C THR A 624 -4.23 7.87 22.36
N SER A 625 -3.95 8.83 21.47
CA SER A 625 -4.97 9.32 20.53
C SER A 625 -5.32 8.30 19.45
N HIS A 626 -4.33 7.55 18.95
CA HIS A 626 -4.55 6.45 18.00
C HIS A 626 -5.50 5.39 18.57
N LEU A 627 -5.27 4.99 19.82
CA LEU A 627 -6.15 4.03 20.51
C LEU A 627 -7.59 4.55 20.62
N LYS A 628 -7.78 5.83 20.96
CA LYS A 628 -9.12 6.46 21.05
C LYS A 628 -9.86 6.52 19.71
N VAL A 629 -9.13 6.49 18.58
CA VAL A 629 -9.74 6.43 17.24
C VAL A 629 -10.12 5.01 16.86
N ILE A 630 -9.25 4.03 17.12
CA ILE A 630 -9.46 2.65 16.64
C ILE A 630 -10.34 1.83 17.58
N ALA A 631 -10.23 2.01 18.89
CA ALA A 631 -10.95 1.19 19.87
C ALA A 631 -12.49 1.21 19.73
N PRO A 632 -13.15 2.34 19.38
CA PRO A 632 -14.59 2.40 19.15
C PRO A 632 -15.06 1.75 17.86
N MET A 633 -14.18 1.44 16.90
CA MET A 633 -14.57 0.93 15.59
C MET A 633 -15.27 -0.43 15.68
N GLU A 634 -16.23 -0.62 14.80
CA GLU A 634 -17.02 -1.85 14.75
C GLU A 634 -16.12 -3.07 14.45
N ARG A 635 -16.40 -4.20 15.10
CA ARG A 635 -15.65 -5.47 14.95
C ARG A 635 -15.58 -5.98 13.50
N ARG A 636 -16.53 -5.62 12.64
CA ARG A 636 -16.58 -6.06 11.24
C ARG A 636 -15.48 -5.43 10.37
N THR A 637 -14.78 -4.43 10.88
CA THR A 637 -13.74 -3.68 10.14
C THR A 637 -12.32 -4.08 10.53
N VAL A 638 -12.12 -5.18 11.27
CA VAL A 638 -10.79 -5.61 11.73
C VAL A 638 -9.79 -5.72 10.57
N VAL A 639 -10.22 -6.21 9.42
CA VAL A 639 -9.36 -6.37 8.22
C VAL A 639 -8.81 -5.04 7.70
N ASN A 640 -9.48 -3.93 7.97
CA ASN A 640 -9.05 -2.60 7.57
C ASN A 640 -8.05 -1.96 8.53
N HIS A 641 -7.74 -2.62 9.66
CA HIS A 641 -6.88 -2.09 10.72
C HIS A 641 -5.86 -3.11 11.22
N THR A 642 -5.61 -4.19 10.46
CA THR A 642 -4.67 -5.25 10.87
C THR A 642 -3.24 -4.75 11.05
N ASP A 643 -2.82 -3.70 10.35
CA ASP A 643 -1.55 -3.01 10.53
C ASP A 643 -1.46 -2.36 11.92
N TYR A 644 -2.50 -1.64 12.36
CA TYR A 644 -2.59 -1.07 13.70
C TYR A 644 -2.68 -2.16 14.78
N ILE A 645 -3.53 -3.17 14.58
CA ILE A 645 -3.68 -4.25 15.56
C ILE A 645 -2.36 -5.03 15.74
N SER A 646 -1.58 -5.21 14.67
CA SER A 646 -0.25 -5.82 14.75
C SER A 646 0.72 -5.00 15.62
N SER A 647 0.60 -3.66 15.63
CA SER A 647 1.43 -2.80 16.49
C SER A 647 1.11 -3.00 17.98
N CYS A 648 -0.13 -3.35 18.30
CA CYS A 648 -0.56 -3.60 19.68
C CYS A 648 0.15 -4.82 20.30
N ALA A 649 0.69 -5.74 19.49
CA ALA A 649 1.47 -6.87 19.97
C ALA A 649 2.76 -6.48 20.73
N LEU A 650 3.29 -5.27 20.49
CA LEU A 650 4.43 -4.74 21.25
C LEU A 650 4.10 -4.53 22.74
N GLY A 651 2.81 -4.37 23.05
CA GLY A 651 2.32 -4.06 24.39
C GLY A 651 2.53 -2.62 24.82
N GLU A 652 1.88 -2.23 25.91
CA GLU A 652 2.10 -0.92 26.55
C GLU A 652 2.06 -1.12 28.07
N PRO A 653 3.19 -0.99 28.74
CA PRO A 653 4.55 -0.66 28.24
C PRO A 653 5.17 -1.80 27.40
N ALA A 654 5.99 -1.39 26.45
CA ALA A 654 6.65 -2.30 25.52
C ALA A 654 7.72 -3.16 26.24
N LEU A 655 7.94 -4.37 25.72
CA LEU A 655 9.06 -5.22 26.12
C LEU A 655 10.34 -4.69 25.46
N VAL A 656 11.38 -4.44 26.30
CA VAL A 656 12.67 -3.91 25.84
C VAL A 656 13.80 -4.84 26.27
N ALA A 657 14.61 -5.29 25.31
CA ALA A 657 15.86 -5.99 25.56
C ALA A 657 17.00 -4.97 25.63
N VAL A 658 17.73 -4.97 26.75
CA VAL A 658 18.89 -4.10 26.96
C VAL A 658 20.15 -4.95 26.89
N LEU A 659 20.97 -4.73 25.84
CA LEU A 659 22.27 -5.38 25.71
C LEU A 659 23.30 -4.60 26.51
N GLN A 660 24.00 -5.27 27.42
CA GLN A 660 25.08 -4.73 28.27
C GLN A 660 26.42 -5.34 27.83
N GLY A 661 27.49 -4.56 27.94
CA GLY A 661 28.85 -5.00 27.63
C GLY A 661 29.27 -4.74 26.16
N ASP A 662 30.28 -5.46 25.69
CA ASP A 662 30.85 -5.23 24.33
C ASP A 662 29.99 -5.81 23.24
N GLN A 663 29.32 -4.93 22.51
CA GLN A 663 28.41 -5.27 21.39
C GLN A 663 29.19 -5.84 20.18
N THR A 664 30.49 -5.56 20.08
CA THR A 664 31.33 -6.02 18.97
C THR A 664 31.95 -7.38 19.21
N SER A 665 31.91 -7.89 20.45
CA SER A 665 32.34 -9.24 20.81
C SER A 665 31.50 -10.31 20.09
N GLU A 666 32.04 -11.52 19.95
CA GLU A 666 31.28 -12.65 19.35
C GLU A 666 29.98 -12.95 20.13
N LEU A 667 30.02 -12.86 21.47
CA LEU A 667 28.83 -13.02 22.30
C LEU A 667 27.85 -11.85 22.11
N GLY A 668 28.32 -10.61 22.04
CA GLY A 668 27.50 -9.44 21.77
C GLY A 668 26.78 -9.54 20.42
N LYS A 669 27.50 -9.95 19.36
CA LYS A 669 26.91 -10.20 18.04
C LYS A 669 25.88 -11.32 18.05
N SER A 670 26.17 -12.41 18.80
CA SER A 670 25.22 -13.52 18.93
C SER A 670 23.95 -13.10 19.66
N PHE A 671 24.06 -12.25 20.68
CA PHE A 671 22.90 -11.67 21.34
C PHE A 671 22.09 -10.79 20.42
N ILE A 672 22.73 -9.90 19.64
CA ILE A 672 22.05 -9.04 18.67
C ILE A 672 21.29 -9.91 17.65
N ALA A 673 21.92 -10.94 17.11
CA ALA A 673 21.29 -11.88 16.18
C ALA A 673 20.08 -12.61 16.80
N GLY A 674 20.24 -13.11 18.04
CA GLY A 674 19.15 -13.78 18.76
C GLY A 674 17.96 -12.87 19.05
N LEU A 675 18.22 -11.64 19.50
CA LEU A 675 17.18 -10.63 19.79
C LEU A 675 16.43 -10.19 18.53
N ASN A 676 17.10 -10.14 17.39
CA ASN A 676 16.53 -9.72 16.11
C ASN A 676 16.05 -10.89 15.24
N ALA A 677 16.00 -12.10 15.78
CA ALA A 677 15.37 -13.19 15.09
C ALA A 677 13.92 -12.78 14.71
N PRO A 678 13.46 -13.00 13.46
CA PRO A 678 12.14 -12.57 13.00
C PRO A 678 10.98 -12.99 13.91
N LYS A 679 11.14 -14.10 14.62
CA LYS A 679 10.23 -14.60 15.65
C LYS A 679 9.91 -13.56 16.74
N TYR A 680 10.88 -12.73 17.13
CA TYR A 680 10.74 -11.80 18.25
C TYR A 680 10.47 -10.35 17.85
N LEU A 681 10.73 -9.97 16.59
CA LEU A 681 10.63 -8.57 16.11
C LEU A 681 9.27 -7.89 16.34
N SER A 682 8.20 -8.66 16.48
CA SER A 682 6.87 -8.11 16.75
C SER A 682 6.61 -7.85 18.22
N PHE A 683 7.41 -8.43 19.12
CA PHE A 683 7.15 -8.46 20.55
C PHE A 683 8.10 -7.62 21.39
N LEU A 684 9.26 -7.21 20.85
CA LEU A 684 10.25 -6.51 21.63
C LEU A 684 10.97 -5.40 20.84
N THR A 685 11.58 -4.51 21.60
CA THR A 685 12.47 -3.46 21.13
C THR A 685 13.85 -3.66 21.71
N VAL A 686 14.91 -3.49 20.92
CA VAL A 686 16.30 -3.76 21.30
C VAL A 686 17.07 -2.45 21.44
N ARG A 687 17.84 -2.30 22.52
CA ARG A 687 18.72 -1.15 22.74
C ARG A 687 20.04 -1.55 23.40
N PRO A 688 21.12 -0.74 23.25
CA PRO A 688 22.33 -0.90 24.02
C PRO A 688 22.09 -0.54 25.49
N GLU A 689 23.11 -0.78 26.34
CA GLU A 689 23.07 -0.49 27.76
C GLU A 689 22.71 0.97 28.07
N PRO A 690 22.22 1.25 29.28
CA PRO A 690 21.91 2.60 29.77
C PRO A 690 23.08 3.55 29.66
N GLY A 691 22.81 4.81 29.35
CA GLY A 691 23.82 5.87 29.24
C GLY A 691 24.13 6.31 27.81
N SER A 692 23.54 5.67 26.80
CA SER A 692 23.58 6.21 25.46
C SER A 692 22.88 7.59 25.39
N PRO A 693 23.48 8.59 24.72
CA PRO A 693 22.93 9.95 24.65
C PRO A 693 21.49 10.07 24.15
N LEU A 694 21.03 9.07 23.40
CA LEU A 694 19.70 9.04 22.79
C LEU A 694 18.68 8.19 23.56
N LEU A 695 19.09 7.53 24.64
CA LEU A 695 18.25 6.58 25.36
C LEU A 695 17.97 7.08 26.76
N SER A 696 16.74 6.85 27.23
CA SER A 696 16.42 7.09 28.65
C SER A 696 17.24 6.18 29.54
N PRO A 697 17.89 6.71 30.62
CA PRO A 697 18.59 5.89 31.56
C PRO A 697 17.60 4.97 32.27
N LEU A 698 17.92 3.67 32.37
CA LEU A 698 17.23 2.74 33.27
C LEU A 698 17.93 2.80 34.60
N ALA A 699 17.37 3.54 35.54
CA ALA A 699 17.90 3.61 36.89
C ALA A 699 17.85 2.22 37.56
N GLY A 700 19.00 1.73 38.07
CA GLY A 700 19.04 0.55 38.94
C GLY A 700 19.26 -0.82 38.25
N LEU A 701 19.48 -0.88 36.95
CA LEU A 701 19.88 -2.16 36.35
C LEU A 701 21.28 -2.57 36.79
N PRO A 702 21.47 -3.83 37.24
CA PRO A 702 22.80 -4.31 37.62
C PRO A 702 23.69 -4.33 36.35
N THR A 703 24.86 -3.71 36.44
CA THR A 703 25.87 -3.78 35.37
C THR A 703 26.75 -5.01 35.64
N PRO A 704 26.79 -6.01 34.75
CA PRO A 704 27.66 -7.16 34.90
C PRO A 704 29.12 -6.73 34.84
N LYS A 705 29.93 -7.24 35.74
CA LYS A 705 31.39 -7.04 35.71
C LYS A 705 31.97 -8.01 34.68
N GLY A 706 32.28 -7.52 33.45
CA GLY A 706 33.24 -8.17 32.56
C GLY A 706 32.72 -9.10 31.49
N SER A 707 31.41 -9.34 31.34
CA SER A 707 30.86 -10.12 30.22
C SER A 707 29.62 -9.47 29.62
N SER A 708 29.38 -9.67 28.32
CA SER A 708 28.12 -9.24 27.69
C SER A 708 26.93 -9.98 28.30
N SER A 709 25.81 -9.29 28.49
CA SER A 709 24.56 -9.88 28.93
C SER A 709 23.37 -9.13 28.36
N VAL A 710 22.20 -9.73 28.42
CA VAL A 710 20.94 -9.11 28.02
C VAL A 710 20.01 -9.07 29.22
N VAL A 711 19.42 -7.91 29.49
CA VAL A 711 18.37 -7.75 30.49
C VAL A 711 17.07 -7.45 29.77
N LEU A 712 16.04 -8.28 29.99
CA LEU A 712 14.69 -7.97 29.52
C LEU A 712 13.98 -7.09 30.52
N THR A 713 13.34 -6.03 30.06
CA THR A 713 12.64 -5.06 30.90
C THR A 713 11.27 -4.73 30.37
N ARG A 714 10.34 -4.37 31.27
CA ARG A 714 9.04 -3.80 30.93
C ARG A 714 8.74 -2.67 31.92
N ALA A 715 8.42 -1.50 31.45
CA ALA A 715 8.24 -0.28 32.26
C ALA A 715 9.46 0.09 33.14
N GLY A 716 10.64 -0.38 32.78
CA GLY A 716 11.86 -0.21 33.63
C GLY A 716 12.11 -1.33 34.62
N ASP A 717 11.16 -2.20 34.89
CA ASP A 717 11.33 -3.36 35.76
C ASP A 717 12.05 -4.50 35.04
N SER A 718 13.02 -5.15 35.69
CA SER A 718 13.73 -6.30 35.16
C SER A 718 12.85 -7.55 35.23
N LEU A 719 12.67 -8.21 34.07
CA LEU A 719 11.98 -9.50 33.95
C LEU A 719 12.95 -10.68 34.03
N GLY A 720 14.24 -10.44 33.76
CA GLY A 720 15.28 -11.44 33.80
C GLY A 720 16.55 -10.98 33.08
N GLN A 721 17.64 -11.72 33.31
CA GLN A 721 18.94 -11.48 32.68
C GLN A 721 19.48 -12.77 32.11
N ALA A 722 20.03 -12.70 30.89
CA ALA A 722 20.71 -13.78 30.22
C ALA A 722 22.19 -13.45 29.98
N THR A 723 23.08 -14.41 30.24
CA THR A 723 24.52 -14.33 30.02
C THR A 723 25.02 -15.27 28.93
N THR A 724 24.13 -16.14 28.41
CA THR A 724 24.36 -17.03 27.30
C THR A 724 23.20 -16.93 26.27
N LEU A 725 23.43 -17.38 25.05
CA LEU A 725 22.39 -17.38 24.00
C LEU A 725 21.23 -18.33 24.34
N GLU A 726 21.53 -19.45 25.00
CA GLU A 726 20.54 -20.44 25.45
C GLU A 726 19.62 -19.82 26.52
N GLU A 727 20.20 -19.22 27.56
CA GLU A 727 19.45 -18.48 28.59
C GLU A 727 18.61 -17.37 27.99
N LEU A 728 19.13 -16.64 26.95
CA LEU A 728 18.36 -15.60 26.27
C LEU A 728 17.14 -16.17 25.56
N THR A 729 17.31 -17.28 24.84
CA THR A 729 16.22 -17.93 24.10
C THR A 729 15.13 -18.42 25.07
N GLU A 730 15.51 -19.11 26.15
CA GLU A 730 14.58 -19.55 27.19
C GLU A 730 13.84 -18.39 27.85
N LEU A 731 14.57 -17.31 28.18
CA LEU A 731 13.99 -16.14 28.81
C LEU A 731 13.01 -15.42 27.87
N LEU A 732 13.35 -15.26 26.57
CA LEU A 732 12.46 -14.65 25.59
C LEU A 732 11.20 -15.50 25.37
N ASP A 733 11.35 -16.79 25.22
CA ASP A 733 10.22 -17.71 25.02
C ASP A 733 9.30 -17.71 26.24
N SER A 734 9.83 -17.77 27.46
CA SER A 734 9.06 -17.66 28.70
C SER A 734 8.30 -16.34 28.82
N VAL A 735 8.97 -15.21 28.61
CA VAL A 735 8.34 -13.88 28.74
C VAL A 735 7.28 -13.63 27.66
N ILE A 736 7.48 -14.15 26.44
CA ILE A 736 6.57 -13.98 25.31
C ILE A 736 5.43 -15.00 25.36
N SER A 737 5.69 -16.25 25.78
CA SER A 737 4.65 -17.28 25.95
C SER A 737 3.85 -17.12 27.24
N GLY A 738 4.35 -16.35 28.22
CA GLY A 738 3.69 -16.13 29.50
C GLY A 738 3.75 -17.35 30.45
N GLU A 739 4.70 -18.27 30.23
CA GLU A 739 4.96 -19.45 31.07
C GLU A 739 5.93 -19.14 32.21
#